data_565bf03f969f465eafac928164c3538e
#
_entry.id   565bf03f969f465eafac928164c3538e
#
_cell.length_a   1.000
_cell.length_b   1.000
_cell.length_c   1.000
_cell.angle_alpha   90.00
_cell.angle_beta   90.00
_cell.angle_gamma   90.00
#
_symmetry.space_group_name_H-M   'P 1'
#
loop_
_entity.id
_entity.type
_entity.pdbx_description
1 polymer ?
#
loop_
_entity_poly.entity_id
_entity_poly.type
_entity_poly.pdbx_seq_one_letter_code
_entity_poly.pdbx_strand_id
1 'polypeptide(L)'
;MIVRNESHLIRDTLEKLTKKIKFDYWCISDTGSTDGTQDIIRQFFADKGIKGELVEHEWRDFGYNRTKALESAYNKSDYLLIFDADDELCGDFSLPANMTADGYKLNFGDANGVSYSRVLILNNHKRWCYKGVLHEYIECLEPTCRYENHAGNYYIISGKKGARSLDSQKYYKDALVLERAHASALAEKDDLYIRYAFYCANSYNDCDRPADAIKWYKITLSQTNWVQEKYIACLRIYDCCVKLDKKEEGIFYLVESFKYDKTRVECVYNLVKQYCAIEKMPEMAKMYYSVVKTWYETQFLVTVDFSNFLFISVPIYNFYLPYYMIIVCAQLNAYDDGFAHFRILFKKKYTDCGNWFVNNLLHNFNLYIPTLITNTWAPADKIGFLTDALNYIENAKEQNIIIKAEYIQVIHNLIEEMRPILTKTPNLYSNIKSSKKEGGVFLSITTCKRLDLFKQTINSILNTWTDLDKINYFFCVDDFSSAKDREYMQKTYPFFKFYLKEDVVEKGHRSSMNIIWRKIKKLKPKYWIHLEDDWLFFKRDEYVSRGIRLLEQYKSNNISQILFNRNYAETYDVGWTINGGELLASGVLKHIKSNTIEGQTCAYWPHYSFRPSIVDASVIMGLGNFDSPNTFFERDYADKYFAKGYISAFFNGISTTHIGKLTSDKTGTNAYTLNEVSQFNTS
;
A
#
# COMPACT_ATOMS: atom_id res chain seq x y z
N MET A 1 30.59 -8.75 15.37
CA MET A 1 29.58 -9.27 16.34
C MET A 1 30.24 -9.36 17.71
N ILE A 2 29.52 -9.08 18.79
CA ILE A 2 29.91 -9.45 20.17
C ILE A 2 28.95 -10.54 20.66
N VAL A 3 29.46 -11.51 21.45
CA VAL A 3 28.66 -12.64 21.95
C VAL A 3 28.94 -12.91 23.43
N ARG A 4 27.94 -13.45 24.13
CA ARG A 4 28.06 -14.02 25.47
C ARG A 4 26.93 -15.01 25.76
N ASN A 5 27.27 -16.31 25.90
CA ASN A 5 26.33 -17.37 26.20
C ASN A 5 25.18 -17.50 25.20
N GLU A 6 25.50 -17.57 23.91
CA GLU A 6 24.53 -17.62 22.79
C GLU A 6 24.53 -19.01 22.09
N SER A 7 24.98 -20.09 22.79
CA SER A 7 25.09 -21.43 22.21
C SER A 7 23.79 -21.96 21.63
N HIS A 8 22.64 -21.52 22.18
CA HIS A 8 21.28 -21.95 21.81
C HIS A 8 20.77 -21.36 20.49
N LEU A 9 21.38 -20.29 19.95
CA LEU A 9 20.90 -19.62 18.74
C LEU A 9 21.98 -19.24 17.72
N ILE A 10 23.27 -19.09 18.14
CA ILE A 10 24.32 -18.52 17.29
C ILE A 10 24.49 -19.29 15.98
N ARG A 11 24.43 -20.62 15.98
CA ARG A 11 24.55 -21.43 14.77
C ARG A 11 23.47 -21.11 13.74
N ASP A 12 22.21 -21.01 14.16
CA ASP A 12 21.07 -20.68 13.29
C ASP A 12 21.23 -19.28 12.69
N THR A 13 21.61 -18.30 13.52
CA THR A 13 21.88 -16.92 13.04
C THR A 13 22.96 -16.89 11.99
N LEU A 14 24.11 -17.56 12.23
CA LEU A 14 25.20 -17.60 11.27
C LEU A 14 24.82 -18.33 9.99
N GLU A 15 24.03 -19.41 10.06
CA GLU A 15 23.53 -20.12 8.88
C GLU A 15 22.61 -19.25 8.03
N LYS A 16 21.65 -18.56 8.65
CA LYS A 16 20.73 -17.65 7.96
C LYS A 16 21.48 -16.50 7.30
N LEU A 17 22.44 -15.91 8.00
CA LEU A 17 23.21 -14.77 7.52
C LEU A 17 24.11 -15.16 6.34
N THR A 18 24.84 -16.28 6.44
CA THR A 18 25.75 -16.76 5.39
C THR A 18 25.04 -17.31 4.14
N LYS A 19 23.74 -17.64 4.23
CA LYS A 19 22.90 -17.95 3.05
C LYS A 19 22.59 -16.71 2.23
N LYS A 20 22.51 -15.53 2.85
CA LYS A 20 22.13 -14.27 2.20
C LYS A 20 23.34 -13.42 1.79
N ILE A 21 24.42 -13.50 2.54
CA ILE A 21 25.61 -12.68 2.35
C ILE A 21 26.84 -13.58 2.28
N LYS A 22 27.66 -13.37 1.27
CA LYS A 22 28.98 -14.00 1.18
C LYS A 22 29.99 -13.18 1.96
N PHE A 23 30.65 -13.80 2.94
CA PHE A 23 31.70 -13.20 3.74
C PHE A 23 33.07 -13.74 3.31
N ASP A 24 34.07 -12.85 3.22
CA ASP A 24 35.46 -13.22 2.97
C ASP A 24 36.25 -13.37 4.26
N TYR A 25 35.77 -12.70 5.33
CA TYR A 25 36.39 -12.75 6.65
C TYR A 25 35.33 -12.56 7.75
N TRP A 26 35.52 -13.24 8.89
CA TRP A 26 34.67 -13.06 10.07
C TRP A 26 35.53 -12.67 11.30
N CYS A 27 34.97 -11.81 12.14
CA CYS A 27 35.54 -11.41 13.42
C CYS A 27 34.42 -11.36 14.47
N ILE A 28 34.51 -12.21 15.47
CA ILE A 28 33.55 -12.27 16.57
C ILE A 28 34.30 -12.11 17.88
N SER A 29 33.81 -11.18 18.72
CA SER A 29 34.34 -10.93 20.05
C SER A 29 33.48 -11.65 21.09
N ASP A 30 34.08 -12.62 21.78
CA ASP A 30 33.49 -13.27 22.94
C ASP A 30 33.76 -12.45 24.20
N THR A 31 32.75 -12.26 25.03
CA THR A 31 32.85 -11.45 26.25
C THR A 31 32.70 -12.29 27.52
N GLY A 32 33.16 -13.54 27.47
CA GLY A 32 33.21 -14.46 28.58
C GLY A 32 32.06 -15.47 28.56
N SER A 33 31.89 -16.19 27.44
CA SER A 33 30.94 -17.30 27.33
C SER A 33 31.46 -18.54 28.08
N THR A 34 30.53 -19.27 28.67
CA THR A 34 30.80 -20.51 29.46
C THR A 34 29.93 -21.69 29.01
N ASP A 35 29.18 -21.54 27.93
CA ASP A 35 28.16 -22.48 27.45
C ASP A 35 28.53 -23.19 26.13
N GLY A 36 29.81 -23.06 25.68
CA GLY A 36 30.26 -23.65 24.43
C GLY A 36 30.02 -22.79 23.18
N THR A 37 29.57 -21.55 23.32
CA THR A 37 29.37 -20.60 22.20
C THR A 37 30.64 -20.49 21.31
N GLN A 38 31.82 -20.40 21.91
CA GLN A 38 33.09 -20.23 21.18
C GLN A 38 33.36 -21.41 20.24
N ASP A 39 33.12 -22.64 20.71
CA ASP A 39 33.40 -23.85 19.92
C ASP A 39 32.41 -23.99 18.77
N ILE A 40 31.15 -23.65 18.98
CA ILE A 40 30.14 -23.62 17.93
C ILE A 40 30.53 -22.65 16.81
N ILE A 41 31.00 -21.45 17.15
CA ILE A 41 31.45 -20.43 16.19
C ILE A 41 32.66 -20.92 15.39
N ARG A 42 33.69 -21.40 16.08
CA ARG A 42 34.92 -21.91 15.42
C ARG A 42 34.60 -23.05 14.46
N GLN A 43 33.80 -24.03 14.91
CA GLN A 43 33.38 -25.18 14.08
C GLN A 43 32.56 -24.74 12.89
N PHE A 44 31.58 -23.81 13.06
CA PHE A 44 30.74 -23.33 11.97
C PHE A 44 31.58 -22.75 10.83
N PHE A 45 32.51 -21.85 11.13
CA PHE A 45 33.31 -21.19 10.10
C PHE A 45 34.38 -22.10 9.50
N ALA A 46 34.90 -23.07 10.27
CA ALA A 46 35.74 -24.11 9.74
C ALA A 46 35.00 -24.99 8.72
N ASP A 47 33.78 -25.43 9.03
CA ASP A 47 32.94 -26.21 8.13
C ASP A 47 32.62 -25.45 6.82
N LYS A 48 32.49 -24.12 6.88
CA LYS A 48 32.24 -23.25 5.71
C LYS A 48 33.50 -22.84 4.95
N GLY A 49 34.68 -23.10 5.50
CA GLY A 49 35.96 -22.69 4.91
C GLY A 49 36.17 -21.16 4.87
N ILE A 50 35.47 -20.40 5.73
CA ILE A 50 35.57 -18.93 5.78
C ILE A 50 36.65 -18.55 6.79
N LYS A 51 37.66 -17.78 6.37
CA LYS A 51 38.72 -17.29 7.23
C LYS A 51 38.23 -16.29 8.26
N GLY A 52 38.83 -16.28 9.44
CA GLY A 52 38.47 -15.30 10.46
C GLY A 52 39.03 -15.67 11.84
N GLU A 53 38.55 -14.97 12.84
CA GLU A 53 39.00 -15.15 14.20
C GLU A 53 37.91 -14.90 15.24
N LEU A 54 37.99 -15.64 16.33
CA LEU A 54 37.30 -15.36 17.57
C LEU A 54 38.31 -14.74 18.54
N VAL A 55 38.00 -13.51 18.97
CA VAL A 55 38.80 -12.77 19.96
C VAL A 55 38.06 -12.74 21.29
N GLU A 56 38.79 -12.76 22.38
CA GLU A 56 38.22 -12.74 23.73
C GLU A 56 38.56 -11.41 24.40
N HIS A 57 37.51 -10.72 24.89
CA HIS A 57 37.63 -9.47 25.63
C HIS A 57 36.86 -9.55 26.93
N GLU A 58 37.46 -9.07 28.01
CA GLU A 58 36.75 -8.93 29.27
C GLU A 58 35.53 -7.98 29.11
N TRP A 59 34.40 -8.37 29.69
CA TRP A 59 33.22 -7.55 29.66
C TRP A 59 33.37 -6.30 30.52
N ARG A 60 33.15 -5.13 29.91
CA ARG A 60 33.08 -3.86 30.63
C ARG A 60 31.68 -3.20 30.42
N ASP A 61 31.35 -2.85 29.21
CA ASP A 61 30.05 -2.30 28.76
C ASP A 61 29.89 -2.51 27.26
N PHE A 62 28.71 -2.22 26.72
CA PHE A 62 28.45 -2.44 25.29
C PHE A 62 29.32 -1.57 24.37
N GLY A 63 29.43 -0.28 24.65
CA GLY A 63 30.22 0.63 23.81
C GLY A 63 31.70 0.21 23.77
N TYR A 64 32.27 -0.11 24.93
CA TYR A 64 33.64 -0.58 25.01
C TYR A 64 33.84 -1.89 24.25
N ASN A 65 33.05 -2.92 24.52
CA ASN A 65 33.24 -4.23 23.92
C ASN A 65 32.94 -4.24 22.40
N ARG A 66 31.94 -3.46 21.92
CA ARG A 66 31.71 -3.29 20.48
C ARG A 66 32.88 -2.54 19.82
N THR A 67 33.43 -1.52 20.47
CA THR A 67 34.63 -0.82 19.98
C THR A 67 35.82 -1.77 19.87
N LYS A 68 36.05 -2.62 20.89
CA LYS A 68 37.13 -3.65 20.85
C LYS A 68 36.91 -4.65 19.70
N ALA A 69 35.69 -5.04 19.43
CA ALA A 69 35.38 -5.90 18.28
C ALA A 69 35.68 -5.20 16.94
N LEU A 70 35.39 -3.90 16.81
CA LEU A 70 35.77 -3.11 15.62
C LEU A 70 37.27 -2.97 15.45
N GLU A 71 38.00 -2.68 16.54
CA GLU A 71 39.46 -2.60 16.53
C GLU A 71 40.12 -3.93 16.08
N SER A 72 39.58 -5.07 16.54
CA SER A 72 40.04 -6.39 16.15
C SER A 72 39.80 -6.70 14.67
N ALA A 73 38.72 -6.17 14.09
CA ALA A 73 38.35 -6.37 12.68
C ALA A 73 38.98 -5.33 11.72
N TYR A 74 39.65 -4.30 12.24
CA TYR A 74 40.19 -3.19 11.46
C TYR A 74 41.10 -3.62 10.32
N ASN A 75 40.92 -3.12 9.11
CA ASN A 75 41.68 -3.41 7.88
C ASN A 75 41.72 -4.90 7.45
N LYS A 76 40.86 -5.79 7.97
CA LYS A 76 40.83 -7.19 7.56
C LYS A 76 39.90 -7.47 6.37
N SER A 77 39.12 -6.48 5.96
CA SER A 77 38.24 -6.48 4.77
C SER A 77 37.95 -5.04 4.35
N ASP A 78 37.38 -4.82 3.17
CA ASP A 78 37.02 -3.46 2.71
C ASP A 78 35.84 -2.89 3.51
N TYR A 79 34.85 -3.74 3.82
CA TYR A 79 33.68 -3.36 4.61
C TYR A 79 33.42 -4.35 5.73
N LEU A 80 32.84 -3.85 6.83
CA LEU A 80 32.37 -4.65 7.95
C LEU A 80 30.84 -4.61 7.99
N LEU A 81 30.20 -5.76 8.16
CA LEU A 81 28.82 -5.86 8.60
C LEU A 81 28.78 -6.07 10.10
N ILE A 82 28.10 -5.18 10.81
CA ILE A 82 27.77 -5.34 12.23
C ILE A 82 26.46 -6.07 12.34
N PHE A 83 26.41 -7.12 13.15
CA PHE A 83 25.20 -7.91 13.33
C PHE A 83 25.15 -8.48 14.75
N ASP A 84 23.98 -8.48 15.40
CA ASP A 84 23.82 -9.05 16.73
C ASP A 84 23.47 -10.53 16.65
N ALA A 85 23.79 -11.29 17.69
CA ALA A 85 23.70 -12.76 17.68
C ALA A 85 22.24 -13.25 17.55
N ASP A 86 21.28 -12.45 17.98
CA ASP A 86 19.85 -12.74 17.95
C ASP A 86 19.03 -11.95 16.92
N ASP A 87 19.68 -11.11 16.09
CA ASP A 87 19.03 -10.41 14.99
C ASP A 87 18.76 -11.36 13.80
N GLU A 88 17.70 -11.05 13.02
CA GLU A 88 17.32 -11.83 11.85
C GLU A 88 17.17 -10.93 10.61
N LEU A 89 17.90 -11.24 9.54
CA LEU A 89 17.81 -10.55 8.25
C LEU A 89 16.71 -11.22 7.39
N CYS A 90 15.62 -10.51 7.13
CA CYS A 90 14.44 -10.96 6.39
C CYS A 90 14.36 -10.31 5.00
N GLY A 91 13.57 -10.93 4.09
CA GLY A 91 13.34 -10.40 2.74
C GLY A 91 14.52 -10.62 1.78
N ASP A 92 14.49 -9.87 0.67
CA ASP A 92 15.48 -9.99 -0.42
C ASP A 92 16.61 -8.97 -0.20
N PHE A 93 17.65 -9.40 0.48
CA PHE A 93 18.84 -8.58 0.75
C PHE A 93 19.95 -8.84 -0.27
N SER A 94 20.50 -7.76 -0.81
CA SER A 94 21.74 -7.79 -1.60
C SER A 94 22.63 -6.62 -1.19
N LEU A 95 23.94 -6.81 -1.19
CA LEU A 95 24.86 -5.70 -0.97
C LEU A 95 24.78 -4.67 -2.12
N PRO A 96 25.05 -3.37 -1.87
CA PRO A 96 25.14 -2.37 -2.94
C PRO A 96 26.15 -2.81 -4.00
N ALA A 97 25.79 -2.67 -5.28
CA ALA A 97 26.65 -3.10 -6.40
C ALA A 97 28.02 -2.38 -6.42
N ASN A 98 28.03 -1.09 -6.03
CA ASN A 98 29.24 -0.28 -5.92
C ASN A 98 29.25 0.38 -4.53
N MET A 99 30.02 -0.16 -3.61
CA MET A 99 30.14 0.37 -2.27
C MET A 99 31.18 1.49 -2.24
N THR A 100 30.72 2.72 -2.03
CA THR A 100 31.56 3.93 -2.01
C THR A 100 31.30 4.83 -0.79
N ALA A 101 30.21 4.61 -0.04
CA ALA A 101 29.95 5.32 1.20
C ALA A 101 30.80 4.78 2.34
N ASP A 102 31.03 5.61 3.36
CA ASP A 102 31.75 5.21 4.56
C ASP A 102 30.88 4.39 5.51
N GLY A 103 29.57 4.64 5.50
CA GLY A 103 28.60 3.87 6.26
C GLY A 103 27.27 3.70 5.54
N TYR A 104 26.67 2.50 5.62
CA TYR A 104 25.35 2.24 5.08
C TYR A 104 24.38 1.94 6.21
N LYS A 105 23.23 2.63 6.17
CA LYS A 105 22.12 2.40 7.09
C LYS A 105 21.23 1.28 6.56
N LEU A 106 21.01 0.26 7.38
CA LEU A 106 20.09 -0.85 7.09
C LEU A 106 18.77 -0.69 7.84
N ASN A 107 17.70 -1.18 7.23
CA ASN A 107 16.34 -1.05 7.73
C ASN A 107 16.01 -2.07 8.81
N PHE A 108 15.48 -1.60 9.93
CA PHE A 108 14.87 -2.41 10.98
C PHE A 108 13.35 -2.29 10.93
N GLY A 109 12.65 -3.39 11.17
CA GLY A 109 11.19 -3.43 11.14
C GLY A 109 10.66 -4.84 11.25
N ASP A 110 9.49 -5.02 10.66
CA ASP A 110 8.82 -6.31 10.52
C ASP A 110 8.10 -6.37 9.16
N ALA A 111 7.27 -7.39 8.94
CA ALA A 111 6.48 -7.55 7.71
C ALA A 111 5.52 -6.37 7.43
N ASN A 112 5.22 -5.53 8.43
CA ASN A 112 4.33 -4.36 8.31
C ASN A 112 5.06 -3.08 7.91
N GLY A 113 6.38 -3.10 7.88
CA GLY A 113 7.19 -1.99 7.39
C GLY A 113 8.45 -1.68 8.19
N VAL A 114 9.20 -0.71 7.68
CA VAL A 114 10.43 -0.23 8.31
C VAL A 114 10.08 0.72 9.46
N SER A 115 10.62 0.43 10.64
CA SER A 115 10.41 1.24 11.86
C SER A 115 11.52 2.27 12.05
N TYR A 116 12.77 1.92 11.73
CA TYR A 116 13.96 2.78 11.83
C TYR A 116 15.13 2.20 11.04
N SER A 117 16.21 2.95 10.93
CA SER A 117 17.46 2.48 10.28
C SER A 117 18.66 2.68 11.21
N ARG A 118 19.64 1.78 11.11
CA ARG A 118 20.92 1.85 11.84
C ARG A 118 22.09 1.67 10.89
N VAL A 119 23.20 2.37 11.15
CA VAL A 119 24.45 2.17 10.42
C VAL A 119 25.03 0.82 10.82
N LEU A 120 25.03 -0.13 9.89
CA LEU A 120 25.51 -1.50 10.15
C LEU A 120 26.58 -1.98 9.16
N ILE A 121 26.75 -1.33 8.01
CA ILE A 121 27.87 -1.62 7.10
C ILE A 121 28.82 -0.44 7.14
N LEU A 122 30.10 -0.71 7.39
CA LEU A 122 31.13 0.30 7.61
C LEU A 122 32.31 0.09 6.67
N ASN A 123 32.84 1.17 6.11
CA ASN A 123 34.14 1.18 5.47
C ASN A 123 35.23 0.81 6.52
N ASN A 124 35.85 -0.35 6.36
CA ASN A 124 36.77 -0.91 7.35
C ASN A 124 38.19 -0.31 7.27
N HIS A 125 38.43 0.60 6.34
CA HIS A 125 39.67 1.39 6.28
C HIS A 125 39.61 2.67 7.10
N LYS A 126 38.42 3.00 7.64
CA LYS A 126 38.19 4.09 8.59
C LYS A 126 38.09 3.56 10.02
N ARG A 127 38.44 4.43 10.98
CA ARG A 127 38.33 4.07 12.39
C ARG A 127 36.96 4.46 12.93
N TRP A 128 36.38 3.53 13.63
CA TRP A 128 35.04 3.65 14.22
C TRP A 128 35.07 3.32 15.70
N CYS A 129 34.22 3.95 16.48
CA CYS A 129 33.98 3.58 17.87
C CYS A 129 32.52 3.61 18.22
N TYR A 130 32.14 2.92 19.27
CA TYR A 130 30.84 3.04 19.89
C TYR A 130 30.89 3.99 21.09
N LYS A 131 29.92 4.90 21.18
CA LYS A 131 29.73 5.82 22.29
C LYS A 131 28.54 5.38 23.12
N GLY A 132 28.70 5.39 24.45
CA GLY A 132 27.68 5.05 25.42
C GLY A 132 27.82 3.66 26.00
N VAL A 133 27.59 3.54 27.31
CA VAL A 133 27.70 2.27 28.07
C VAL A 133 26.59 1.29 27.73
N LEU A 134 25.43 1.82 27.33
CA LEU A 134 24.21 1.11 26.94
C LEU A 134 23.41 2.00 25.98
N HIS A 135 22.66 1.41 25.04
CA HIS A 135 22.03 2.12 23.91
C HIS A 135 23.05 2.96 23.13
N GLU A 136 24.19 2.38 22.95
CA GLU A 136 25.34 2.94 22.27
C GLU A 136 25.03 3.24 20.79
N TYR A 137 25.74 4.23 20.25
CA TYR A 137 25.70 4.55 18.81
C TYR A 137 27.11 4.56 18.23
N ILE A 138 27.19 4.29 16.93
CA ILE A 138 28.46 4.26 16.24
C ILE A 138 28.87 5.63 15.75
N GLU A 139 30.14 5.96 15.87
CA GLU A 139 30.75 7.20 15.41
C GLU A 139 32.01 6.90 14.60
N CYS A 140 32.17 7.61 13.48
CA CYS A 140 33.42 7.62 12.74
C CYS A 140 34.40 8.59 13.39
N LEU A 141 35.63 8.17 13.61
CA LEU A 141 36.65 9.02 14.19
C LEU A 141 37.37 9.91 13.16
N GLU A 142 37.02 9.77 11.87
CA GLU A 142 37.52 10.60 10.78
C GLU A 142 36.69 11.86 10.62
N PRO A 143 37.26 13.00 10.18
CA PRO A 143 36.56 14.29 10.12
C PRO A 143 35.38 14.34 9.16
N THR A 144 35.41 13.49 8.12
CA THR A 144 34.36 13.45 7.09
C THR A 144 33.92 12.02 6.86
N CYS A 145 32.62 11.77 7.08
CA CYS A 145 31.99 10.47 6.81
C CYS A 145 30.75 10.63 5.96
N ARG A 146 30.67 9.87 4.86
CA ARG A 146 29.49 9.84 4.00
C ARG A 146 28.65 8.63 4.35
N TYR A 147 27.38 8.88 4.69
CA TYR A 147 26.39 7.84 4.99
C TYR A 147 25.36 7.74 3.88
N GLU A 148 24.95 6.53 3.54
CA GLU A 148 23.89 6.23 2.59
C GLU A 148 22.85 5.31 3.21
N ASN A 149 21.57 5.49 2.82
CA ASN A 149 20.51 4.54 3.16
C ASN A 149 20.56 3.40 2.13
N HIS A 150 20.63 2.17 2.59
CA HIS A 150 20.53 1.01 1.71
C HIS A 150 19.07 0.67 1.48
N ALA A 151 18.58 0.99 0.29
CA ALA A 151 17.20 0.68 -0.11
C ALA A 151 17.08 -0.78 -0.57
N GLY A 152 15.91 -1.39 -0.35
CA GLY A 152 15.63 -2.76 -0.79
C GLY A 152 14.39 -3.32 -0.12
N ASN A 153 13.92 -4.46 -0.62
CA ASN A 153 12.77 -5.19 -0.06
C ASN A 153 13.23 -6.14 1.07
N TYR A 154 13.88 -5.58 2.05
CA TYR A 154 14.42 -6.31 3.22
C TYR A 154 14.23 -5.52 4.49
N TYR A 155 14.32 -6.21 5.62
CA TYR A 155 14.36 -5.62 6.96
C TYR A 155 15.10 -6.55 7.93
N ILE A 156 15.57 -5.97 9.03
CA ILE A 156 16.17 -6.71 10.14
C ILE A 156 15.19 -6.70 11.30
N ILE A 157 14.88 -7.87 11.81
CA ILE A 157 14.13 -8.02 13.07
C ILE A 157 15.16 -7.99 14.20
N SER A 158 14.99 -7.02 15.12
CA SER A 158 15.80 -6.98 16.33
C SER A 158 15.41 -8.13 17.27
N GLY A 159 16.39 -8.93 17.64
CA GLY A 159 16.19 -10.14 18.41
C GLY A 159 15.75 -9.87 19.86
N LYS A 160 15.02 -10.83 20.41
CA LYS A 160 14.59 -10.86 21.82
C LYS A 160 14.91 -12.22 22.48
N LYS A 161 15.71 -13.05 21.79
CA LYS A 161 16.02 -14.44 22.21
C LYS A 161 17.44 -14.60 22.77
N GLY A 162 18.26 -13.56 22.73
CA GLY A 162 19.61 -13.57 23.28
C GLY A 162 19.59 -13.83 24.79
N ALA A 163 20.69 -14.39 25.32
CA ALA A 163 20.82 -14.79 26.72
C ALA A 163 20.44 -13.67 27.73
N ARG A 164 20.79 -12.43 27.41
CA ARG A 164 20.43 -11.27 28.23
C ARG A 164 18.93 -10.99 28.25
N SER A 165 18.20 -11.31 27.19
CA SER A 165 16.76 -11.10 27.08
C SER A 165 15.94 -12.08 27.93
N LEU A 166 16.56 -13.17 28.39
CA LEU A 166 15.96 -14.15 29.30
C LEU A 166 15.98 -13.68 30.76
N ASP A 167 16.74 -12.63 31.10
CA ASP A 167 16.79 -12.08 32.46
C ASP A 167 15.58 -11.16 32.71
N SER A 168 14.66 -11.58 33.57
CA SER A 168 13.47 -10.81 33.94
C SER A 168 13.78 -9.46 34.59
N GLN A 169 14.98 -9.28 35.15
CA GLN A 169 15.44 -8.04 35.78
C GLN A 169 16.26 -7.16 34.82
N LYS A 170 16.35 -7.55 33.55
CA LYS A 170 17.17 -6.85 32.54
C LYS A 170 16.98 -5.34 32.57
N TYR A 171 15.74 -4.89 32.38
CA TYR A 171 15.46 -3.46 32.28
C TYR A 171 15.70 -2.68 33.56
N TYR A 172 15.45 -3.29 34.74
CA TYR A 172 15.79 -2.66 36.00
C TYR A 172 17.31 -2.51 36.18
N LYS A 173 18.07 -3.56 35.85
CA LYS A 173 19.56 -3.48 35.84
C LYS A 173 20.07 -2.43 34.87
N ASP A 174 19.43 -2.30 33.70
CA ASP A 174 19.76 -1.30 32.69
C ASP A 174 19.52 0.11 33.23
N ALA A 175 18.39 0.35 33.88
CA ALA A 175 18.09 1.63 34.49
C ALA A 175 19.19 2.03 35.53
N LEU A 176 19.59 1.09 36.40
CA LEU A 176 20.65 1.37 37.40
C LEU A 176 22.03 1.64 36.78
N VAL A 177 22.36 0.97 35.66
CA VAL A 177 23.57 1.25 34.88
C VAL A 177 23.54 2.67 34.30
N LEU A 178 22.38 3.03 33.69
CA LEU A 178 22.19 4.35 33.06
C LEU A 178 22.13 5.49 34.09
N GLU A 179 21.57 5.29 35.28
CA GLU A 179 21.63 6.26 36.37
C GLU A 179 23.09 6.60 36.75
N ARG A 180 23.91 5.57 36.96
CA ARG A 180 25.33 5.75 37.28
C ARG A 180 26.07 6.43 36.14
N ALA A 181 25.83 5.99 34.90
CA ALA A 181 26.45 6.58 33.71
C ALA A 181 26.04 8.04 33.51
N HIS A 182 24.77 8.39 33.76
CA HIS A 182 24.27 9.77 33.72
C HIS A 182 25.01 10.64 34.74
N ALA A 183 25.13 10.19 35.99
CA ALA A 183 25.82 10.93 37.03
C ALA A 183 27.30 11.16 36.71
N SER A 184 28.02 10.13 36.20
CA SER A 184 29.40 10.22 35.77
C SER A 184 29.56 11.20 34.61
N ALA A 185 28.79 11.02 33.53
CA ALA A 185 28.85 11.90 32.37
C ALA A 185 28.54 13.37 32.70
N LEU A 186 27.56 13.60 33.59
CA LEU A 186 27.26 14.95 34.05
C LEU A 186 28.42 15.59 34.81
N ALA A 187 29.11 14.83 35.67
CA ALA A 187 30.28 15.29 36.40
C ALA A 187 31.47 15.58 35.48
N GLU A 188 31.65 14.78 34.46
CA GLU A 188 32.73 14.86 33.46
C GLU A 188 32.42 15.87 32.34
N LYS A 189 31.20 16.42 32.30
CA LYS A 189 30.67 17.32 31.24
C LYS A 189 30.65 16.60 29.85
N ASP A 190 30.41 15.31 29.83
CA ASP A 190 30.21 14.54 28.63
C ASP A 190 28.73 14.59 28.24
N ASP A 191 28.41 15.06 27.03
CA ASP A 191 27.04 15.25 26.52
C ASP A 191 26.20 13.96 26.47
N LEU A 192 26.81 12.78 26.69
CA LEU A 192 26.11 11.51 26.85
C LEU A 192 25.13 11.48 28.02
N TYR A 193 25.27 12.38 29.02
CA TYR A 193 24.28 12.49 30.11
C TYR A 193 22.87 12.72 29.60
N ILE A 194 22.71 13.47 28.50
CA ILE A 194 21.42 13.74 27.86
C ILE A 194 20.78 12.43 27.40
N ARG A 195 21.57 11.64 26.66
CA ARG A 195 21.12 10.34 26.13
C ARG A 195 20.81 9.33 27.25
N TYR A 196 21.65 9.29 28.28
CA TYR A 196 21.46 8.39 29.41
C TYR A 196 20.18 8.69 30.18
N ALA A 197 19.79 9.95 30.33
CA ALA A 197 18.53 10.33 30.98
C ALA A 197 17.32 9.74 30.25
N PHE A 198 17.29 9.86 28.91
CA PHE A 198 16.18 9.35 28.10
C PHE A 198 16.05 7.83 28.15
N TYR A 199 17.18 7.11 28.00
CA TYR A 199 17.15 5.65 28.02
C TYR A 199 16.98 5.07 29.43
N CYS A 200 17.40 5.79 30.48
CA CYS A 200 17.10 5.46 31.86
C CYS A 200 15.58 5.51 32.12
N ALA A 201 14.92 6.57 31.63
CA ALA A 201 13.45 6.68 31.70
C ALA A 201 12.75 5.53 30.96
N ASN A 202 13.20 5.17 29.75
CA ASN A 202 12.65 4.06 29.00
C ASN A 202 12.85 2.72 29.76
N SER A 203 14.02 2.48 30.35
CA SER A 203 14.31 1.25 31.09
C SER A 203 13.43 1.12 32.34
N TYR A 204 13.15 2.19 33.04
CA TYR A 204 12.20 2.20 34.17
C TYR A 204 10.77 1.93 33.70
N ASN A 205 10.35 2.51 32.56
CA ASN A 205 9.04 2.25 31.99
C ASN A 205 8.90 0.76 31.58
N ASP A 206 9.95 0.19 30.96
CA ASP A 206 9.97 -1.18 30.47
C ASP A 206 9.97 -2.25 31.59
N CYS A 207 10.45 -1.88 32.79
CA CYS A 207 10.34 -2.74 33.99
C CYS A 207 9.15 -2.40 34.90
N ASP A 208 8.14 -1.68 34.36
CA ASP A 208 6.88 -1.30 35.03
C ASP A 208 7.08 -0.51 36.33
N ARG A 209 8.00 0.45 36.29
CA ARG A 209 8.23 1.44 37.37
C ARG A 209 7.86 2.85 36.93
N PRO A 210 6.56 3.13 36.72
CA PRO A 210 6.09 4.36 36.09
C PRO A 210 6.45 5.63 36.86
N ALA A 211 6.54 5.58 38.19
CA ALA A 211 6.92 6.75 38.99
C ALA A 211 8.38 7.16 38.76
N ASP A 212 9.29 6.19 38.71
CA ASP A 212 10.70 6.44 38.41
C ASP A 212 10.89 6.86 36.95
N ALA A 213 10.15 6.25 36.03
CA ALA A 213 10.15 6.63 34.61
C ALA A 213 9.73 8.10 34.43
N ILE A 214 8.65 8.57 35.05
CA ILE A 214 8.21 9.98 35.01
C ILE A 214 9.32 10.90 35.49
N LYS A 215 9.99 10.55 36.62
CA LYS A 215 11.10 11.35 37.13
C LYS A 215 12.19 11.54 36.06
N TRP A 216 12.60 10.46 35.43
CA TRP A 216 13.68 10.50 34.43
C TRP A 216 13.25 11.12 33.10
N TYR A 217 12.00 10.95 32.64
CA TYR A 217 11.49 11.71 31.49
C TYR A 217 11.45 13.21 31.75
N LYS A 218 11.11 13.67 32.96
CA LYS A 218 11.19 15.09 33.34
C LYS A 218 12.63 15.63 33.29
N ILE A 219 13.61 14.83 33.73
CA ILE A 219 15.02 15.14 33.56
C ILE A 219 15.37 15.26 32.09
N THR A 220 14.95 14.30 31.25
CA THR A 220 15.13 14.35 29.80
C THR A 220 14.57 15.64 29.20
N LEU A 221 13.35 16.03 29.54
CA LEU A 221 12.71 17.25 29.02
C LEU A 221 13.51 18.51 29.35
N SER A 222 14.21 18.53 30.47
CA SER A 222 15.05 19.69 30.91
C SER A 222 16.43 19.70 30.25
N GLN A 223 16.95 18.55 29.84
CA GLN A 223 18.34 18.38 29.36
C GLN A 223 18.46 18.30 27.85
N THR A 224 17.57 17.57 27.16
CA THR A 224 17.67 17.39 25.72
C THR A 224 17.24 18.63 24.94
N ASN A 225 17.92 18.89 23.82
CA ASN A 225 17.49 19.87 22.82
C ASN A 225 16.80 19.19 21.61
N TRP A 226 16.84 17.87 21.54
CA TRP A 226 16.24 17.15 20.42
C TRP A 226 14.72 17.03 20.59
N VAL A 227 13.98 17.71 19.72
CA VAL A 227 12.51 17.79 19.78
C VAL A 227 11.81 16.45 19.76
N GLN A 228 12.38 15.45 19.08
CA GLN A 228 11.81 14.11 19.02
C GLN A 228 11.88 13.37 20.37
N GLU A 229 12.99 13.51 21.11
CA GLU A 229 13.07 12.97 22.47
C GLU A 229 12.09 13.67 23.41
N LYS A 230 11.94 15.01 23.32
CA LYS A 230 10.94 15.75 24.10
C LYS A 230 9.53 15.28 23.81
N TYR A 231 9.20 15.09 22.53
CA TYR A 231 7.89 14.61 22.12
C TYR A 231 7.59 13.22 22.71
N ILE A 232 8.52 12.28 22.56
CA ILE A 232 8.38 10.91 23.09
C ILE A 232 8.33 10.90 24.61
N ALA A 233 9.17 11.69 25.29
CA ALA A 233 9.15 11.78 26.74
C ALA A 233 7.77 12.21 27.26
N CYS A 234 7.13 13.19 26.63
CA CYS A 234 5.79 13.62 26.99
C CYS A 234 4.74 12.51 26.77
N LEU A 235 4.78 11.79 25.64
CA LEU A 235 3.88 10.66 25.39
C LEU A 235 4.05 9.57 26.45
N ARG A 236 5.29 9.22 26.79
CA ARG A 236 5.59 8.20 27.79
C ARG A 236 5.21 8.63 29.20
N ILE A 237 5.34 9.92 29.55
CA ILE A 237 4.81 10.44 30.82
C ILE A 237 3.28 10.23 30.88
N TYR A 238 2.55 10.51 29.80
CA TYR A 238 1.11 10.22 29.75
C TYR A 238 0.82 8.75 30.01
N ASP A 239 1.50 7.82 29.33
CA ASP A 239 1.31 6.37 29.52
C ASP A 239 1.57 5.96 30.97
N CYS A 240 2.62 6.52 31.59
CA CYS A 240 2.94 6.29 33.00
C CYS A 240 1.90 6.90 33.94
N CYS A 241 1.40 8.08 33.64
CA CYS A 241 0.35 8.75 34.42
C CYS A 241 -0.97 7.97 34.38
N VAL A 242 -1.31 7.37 33.23
CA VAL A 242 -2.48 6.48 33.11
C VAL A 242 -2.33 5.27 34.07
N LYS A 243 -1.14 4.65 34.15
CA LYS A 243 -0.87 3.54 35.09
C LYS A 243 -0.97 3.95 36.54
N LEU A 244 -0.70 5.22 36.86
CA LEU A 244 -0.71 5.77 38.23
C LEU A 244 -2.00 6.50 38.60
N ASP A 245 -3.00 6.46 37.71
CA ASP A 245 -4.27 7.22 37.87
C ASP A 245 -4.08 8.74 38.07
N LYS A 246 -3.06 9.31 37.40
CA LYS A 246 -2.72 10.75 37.40
C LYS A 246 -3.16 11.42 36.11
N LYS A 247 -4.46 11.39 35.86
CA LYS A 247 -5.05 11.76 34.58
C LYS A 247 -4.72 13.20 34.14
N GLU A 248 -4.90 14.18 35.02
CA GLU A 248 -4.70 15.59 34.70
C GLU A 248 -3.24 15.87 34.30
N GLU A 249 -2.29 15.29 35.07
CA GLU A 249 -0.87 15.40 34.75
C GLU A 249 -0.57 14.74 33.40
N GLY A 250 -1.16 13.60 33.10
CA GLY A 250 -1.01 12.92 31.82
C GLY A 250 -1.51 13.76 30.65
N ILE A 251 -2.71 14.31 30.75
CA ILE A 251 -3.30 15.19 29.72
C ILE A 251 -2.42 16.43 29.48
N PHE A 252 -1.91 17.03 30.57
CA PHE A 252 -0.99 18.17 30.46
C PHE A 252 0.21 17.83 29.56
N TYR A 253 0.86 16.66 29.77
CA TYR A 253 2.01 16.27 28.95
C TYR A 253 1.63 15.91 27.51
N LEU A 254 0.45 15.35 27.25
CA LEU A 254 -0.02 15.17 25.87
C LEU A 254 -0.14 16.50 25.12
N VAL A 255 -0.74 17.50 25.75
CA VAL A 255 -0.86 18.84 25.16
C VAL A 255 0.52 19.49 24.99
N GLU A 256 1.39 19.34 26.00
CA GLU A 256 2.77 19.83 25.97
C GLU A 256 3.58 19.23 24.81
N SER A 257 3.38 17.93 24.49
CA SER A 257 4.10 17.27 23.41
C SER A 257 3.86 17.92 22.05
N PHE A 258 2.66 18.45 21.81
CA PHE A 258 2.29 19.03 20.52
C PHE A 258 3.11 20.28 20.14
N LYS A 259 3.66 21.00 21.11
CA LYS A 259 4.53 22.15 20.83
C LYS A 259 5.88 21.74 20.25
N TYR A 260 6.33 20.50 20.52
CA TYR A 260 7.64 20.02 20.04
C TYR A 260 7.58 19.55 18.59
N ASP A 261 6.48 18.88 18.19
CA ASP A 261 6.30 18.46 16.81
C ASP A 261 4.81 18.45 16.42
N LYS A 262 4.42 19.43 15.60
CA LYS A 262 3.05 19.61 15.12
C LYS A 262 2.67 18.66 13.97
N THR A 263 3.66 17.92 13.43
CA THR A 263 3.46 16.96 12.34
C THR A 263 3.25 15.53 12.86
N ARG A 264 3.28 15.35 14.19
CA ARG A 264 3.02 14.06 14.84
C ARG A 264 1.60 14.03 15.43
N VAL A 265 0.90 12.92 15.20
CA VAL A 265 -0.52 12.79 15.61
C VAL A 265 -0.76 11.87 16.80
N GLU A 266 0.27 11.21 17.35
CA GLU A 266 0.11 10.27 18.47
C GLU A 266 -0.47 10.94 19.71
N CYS A 267 -0.08 12.18 20.01
CA CYS A 267 -0.65 12.94 21.12
C CYS A 267 -2.14 13.25 20.89
N VAL A 268 -2.50 13.66 19.67
CA VAL A 268 -3.89 13.94 19.30
C VAL A 268 -4.72 12.66 19.32
N TYR A 269 -4.19 11.55 18.82
CA TYR A 269 -4.84 10.24 18.92
C TYR A 269 -5.17 9.88 20.39
N ASN A 270 -4.21 10.03 21.30
CA ASN A 270 -4.43 9.74 22.71
C ASN A 270 -5.48 10.66 23.33
N LEU A 271 -5.49 11.96 22.99
CA LEU A 271 -6.52 12.90 23.42
C LEU A 271 -7.90 12.54 22.84
N VAL A 272 -7.98 12.23 21.54
CA VAL A 272 -9.23 11.82 20.90
C VAL A 272 -9.76 10.54 21.56
N LYS A 273 -8.92 9.54 21.79
CA LYS A 273 -9.28 8.30 22.47
C LYS A 273 -9.76 8.57 23.90
N GLN A 274 -9.04 9.41 24.66
CA GLN A 274 -9.40 9.74 26.04
C GLN A 274 -10.79 10.39 26.09
N TYR A 275 -11.01 11.45 25.31
CA TYR A 275 -12.26 12.18 25.35
C TYR A 275 -13.43 11.46 24.69
N CYS A 276 -13.21 10.67 23.64
CA CYS A 276 -14.26 9.90 22.99
C CYS A 276 -14.67 8.65 23.80
N ALA A 277 -13.70 7.83 24.21
CA ALA A 277 -13.98 6.52 24.78
C ALA A 277 -14.14 6.54 26.31
N ILE A 278 -13.39 7.38 27.01
CA ILE A 278 -13.35 7.39 28.48
C ILE A 278 -14.25 8.50 29.03
N GLU A 279 -14.01 9.76 28.63
CA GLU A 279 -14.76 10.91 29.16
C GLU A 279 -16.16 11.09 28.57
N LYS A 280 -16.43 10.45 27.43
CA LYS A 280 -17.70 10.63 26.68
C LYS A 280 -17.99 12.09 26.30
N MET A 281 -16.94 12.81 25.91
CA MET A 281 -16.97 14.23 25.49
C MET A 281 -16.50 14.34 24.01
N PRO A 282 -17.33 13.92 23.04
CA PRO A 282 -16.94 13.86 21.64
C PRO A 282 -16.62 15.23 21.02
N GLU A 283 -17.20 16.31 21.54
CA GLU A 283 -16.87 17.69 21.14
C GLU A 283 -15.41 18.04 21.41
N MET A 284 -14.91 17.64 22.60
CA MET A 284 -13.50 17.82 22.97
C MET A 284 -12.59 16.97 22.07
N ALA A 285 -12.97 15.73 21.78
CA ALA A 285 -12.23 14.88 20.86
C ALA A 285 -12.14 15.52 19.45
N LYS A 286 -13.24 16.04 18.93
CA LYS A 286 -13.30 16.74 17.63
C LYS A 286 -12.45 18.02 17.64
N MET A 287 -12.46 18.76 18.73
CA MET A 287 -11.64 19.97 18.90
C MET A 287 -10.13 19.63 18.80
N TYR A 288 -9.66 18.63 19.53
CA TYR A 288 -8.25 18.21 19.44
C TYR A 288 -7.89 17.69 18.05
N TYR A 289 -8.75 16.91 17.42
CA TYR A 289 -8.53 16.47 16.04
C TYR A 289 -8.38 17.64 15.06
N SER A 290 -9.17 18.70 15.23
CA SER A 290 -9.14 19.86 14.32
C SER A 290 -7.77 20.52 14.23
N VAL A 291 -6.92 20.38 15.26
CA VAL A 291 -5.56 20.94 15.30
C VAL A 291 -4.65 20.31 14.25
N VAL A 292 -4.82 19.02 13.97
CA VAL A 292 -4.01 18.27 12.99
C VAL A 292 -4.75 17.99 11.69
N LYS A 293 -6.06 18.23 11.62
CA LYS A 293 -6.93 17.81 10.52
C LYS A 293 -6.35 18.18 9.14
N THR A 294 -6.02 19.45 8.93
CA THR A 294 -5.54 19.94 7.63
C THR A 294 -4.25 19.25 7.23
N TRP A 295 -3.28 19.18 8.15
CA TRP A 295 -2.01 18.49 7.88
C TRP A 295 -2.22 17.00 7.64
N TYR A 296 -3.00 16.33 8.49
CA TYR A 296 -3.25 14.91 8.42
C TYR A 296 -3.96 14.51 7.12
N GLU A 297 -5.00 15.23 6.72
CA GLU A 297 -5.79 14.93 5.53
C GLU A 297 -5.10 15.31 4.21
N THR A 298 -4.23 16.32 4.21
CA THR A 298 -3.58 16.82 2.98
C THR A 298 -2.15 16.33 2.80
N GLN A 299 -1.36 16.29 3.85
CA GLN A 299 0.07 15.96 3.77
C GLN A 299 0.34 14.46 4.02
N PHE A 300 -0.24 13.91 5.09
CA PHE A 300 0.01 12.53 5.46
C PHE A 300 -0.52 11.52 4.44
N LEU A 301 -1.68 11.78 3.84
CA LEU A 301 -2.28 10.88 2.85
C LEU A 301 -1.51 10.81 1.53
N VAL A 302 -0.59 11.72 1.27
CA VAL A 302 0.18 11.77 0.02
C VAL A 302 1.57 11.14 0.18
N THR A 303 2.40 11.57 1.10
CA THR A 303 3.74 10.99 1.34
C THR A 303 4.33 11.50 2.66
N VAL A 304 4.51 10.65 3.67
CA VAL A 304 5.30 11.00 4.85
C VAL A 304 6.55 10.14 4.90
N ASP A 305 7.71 10.80 4.92
CA ASP A 305 8.96 10.16 5.25
C ASP A 305 9.10 10.06 6.78
N PHE A 306 8.93 8.84 7.30
CA PHE A 306 9.04 8.55 8.73
C PHE A 306 10.49 8.43 9.23
N SER A 307 11.49 8.52 8.36
CA SER A 307 12.90 8.29 8.70
C SER A 307 13.44 9.25 9.77
N ASN A 308 12.82 10.42 9.90
CA ASN A 308 13.21 11.45 10.87
C ASN A 308 12.44 11.40 12.20
N PHE A 309 11.47 10.48 12.34
CA PHE A 309 10.69 10.36 13.57
C PHE A 309 11.27 9.30 14.52
N LEU A 310 11.42 9.68 15.77
CA LEU A 310 11.82 8.74 16.82
C LEU A 310 10.59 7.93 17.29
N PHE A 311 10.68 6.60 17.28
CA PHE A 311 9.66 5.67 17.80
C PHE A 311 8.23 5.95 17.31
N ILE A 312 8.07 6.14 16.00
CA ILE A 312 6.74 6.37 15.41
C ILE A 312 5.85 5.15 15.51
N SER A 313 4.55 5.37 15.77
CA SER A 313 3.53 4.34 15.71
C SER A 313 2.70 4.47 14.43
N VAL A 314 3.18 3.89 13.33
CA VAL A 314 2.53 3.94 12.01
C VAL A 314 1.04 3.49 12.04
N PRO A 315 0.64 2.47 12.82
CA PRO A 315 -0.78 2.08 12.92
C PRO A 315 -1.70 3.20 13.44
N ILE A 316 -1.21 4.11 14.28
CA ILE A 316 -2.00 5.26 14.74
C ILE A 316 -2.40 6.14 13.55
N TYR A 317 -1.47 6.41 12.67
CA TYR A 317 -1.68 7.25 11.47
C TYR A 317 -2.58 6.57 10.44
N ASN A 318 -2.36 5.28 10.20
CA ASN A 318 -3.05 4.56 9.13
C ASN A 318 -4.45 4.09 9.52
N PHE A 319 -4.68 3.75 10.80
CA PHE A 319 -5.86 3.01 11.23
C PHE A 319 -6.54 3.61 12.45
N TYR A 320 -5.83 3.81 13.56
CA TYR A 320 -6.49 4.08 14.82
C TYR A 320 -7.07 5.50 14.92
N LEU A 321 -6.37 6.53 14.44
CA LEU A 321 -6.90 7.89 14.49
C LEU A 321 -8.17 8.04 13.64
N PRO A 322 -8.21 7.65 12.34
CA PRO A 322 -9.45 7.71 11.57
C PRO A 322 -10.55 6.81 12.13
N TYR A 323 -10.22 5.65 12.72
CA TYR A 323 -11.20 4.78 13.37
C TYR A 323 -11.91 5.48 14.55
N TYR A 324 -11.16 6.12 15.45
CA TYR A 324 -11.77 6.86 16.56
C TYR A 324 -12.56 8.08 16.08
N MET A 325 -12.12 8.74 15.01
CA MET A 325 -12.88 9.84 14.43
C MET A 325 -14.21 9.41 13.83
N ILE A 326 -14.32 8.20 13.28
CA ILE A 326 -15.62 7.62 12.89
C ILE A 326 -16.56 7.56 14.10
N ILE A 327 -16.09 7.10 15.25
CA ILE A 327 -16.90 7.03 16.47
C ILE A 327 -17.31 8.41 16.97
N VAL A 328 -16.37 9.35 17.00
CA VAL A 328 -16.64 10.77 17.37
C VAL A 328 -17.70 11.38 16.46
N CYS A 329 -17.56 11.19 15.14
CA CYS A 329 -18.51 11.73 14.17
C CYS A 329 -19.92 11.11 14.33
N ALA A 330 -20.02 9.81 14.63
CA ALA A 330 -21.29 9.18 14.91
C ALA A 330 -21.95 9.74 16.19
N GLN A 331 -21.19 9.93 17.26
CA GLN A 331 -21.67 10.51 18.53
C GLN A 331 -22.17 11.95 18.37
N LEU A 332 -21.61 12.70 17.42
CA LEU A 332 -21.97 14.09 17.09
C LEU A 332 -23.01 14.21 15.96
N ASN A 333 -23.49 13.10 15.41
CA ASN A 333 -24.32 13.08 14.19
C ASN A 333 -23.66 13.77 12.98
N ALA A 334 -22.33 13.89 12.96
CA ALA A 334 -21.54 14.48 11.89
C ALA A 334 -21.15 13.42 10.85
N TYR A 335 -22.12 12.72 10.29
CA TYR A 335 -21.90 11.54 9.45
C TYR A 335 -21.12 11.83 8.18
N ASP A 336 -21.26 13.03 7.58
CA ASP A 336 -20.53 13.41 6.37
C ASP A 336 -19.01 13.47 6.64
N ASP A 337 -18.61 14.05 7.79
CA ASP A 337 -17.21 14.03 8.23
C ASP A 337 -16.73 12.57 8.46
N GLY A 338 -17.60 11.74 9.05
CA GLY A 338 -17.32 10.33 9.31
C GLY A 338 -17.08 9.49 8.05
N PHE A 339 -17.82 9.74 6.98
CA PHE A 339 -17.60 9.08 5.69
C PHE A 339 -16.21 9.38 5.10
N ALA A 340 -15.66 10.56 5.34
CA ALA A 340 -14.29 10.88 4.93
C ALA A 340 -13.26 9.95 5.60
N HIS A 341 -13.45 9.64 6.89
CA HIS A 341 -12.58 8.72 7.62
C HIS A 341 -12.74 7.26 7.16
N PHE A 342 -13.96 6.80 6.83
CA PHE A 342 -14.15 5.50 6.18
C PHE A 342 -13.42 5.41 4.84
N ARG A 343 -13.47 6.47 4.01
CA ARG A 343 -12.74 6.49 2.73
C ARG A 343 -11.22 6.37 2.92
N ILE A 344 -10.67 6.96 3.98
CA ILE A 344 -9.25 6.80 4.33
C ILE A 344 -8.96 5.32 4.60
N LEU A 345 -9.77 4.66 5.43
CA LEU A 345 -9.56 3.28 5.84
C LEU A 345 -9.78 2.29 4.69
N PHE A 346 -10.84 2.43 3.92
CA PHE A 346 -11.17 1.51 2.82
C PHE A 346 -10.17 1.54 1.66
N LYS A 347 -9.39 2.62 1.52
CA LYS A 347 -8.30 2.71 0.54
C LYS A 347 -6.98 2.09 1.01
N LYS A 348 -6.84 1.78 2.28
CA LYS A 348 -5.62 1.17 2.81
C LYS A 348 -5.65 -0.33 2.60
N LYS A 349 -4.50 -0.91 2.25
CA LYS A 349 -4.35 -2.35 2.38
C LYS A 349 -4.45 -2.69 3.87
N TYR A 350 -5.21 -3.74 4.17
CA TYR A 350 -5.23 -4.27 5.53
C TYR A 350 -3.80 -4.68 5.91
N THR A 351 -3.28 -4.10 6.98
CA THR A 351 -2.06 -4.55 7.64
C THR A 351 -2.42 -4.83 9.08
N ASP A 352 -1.99 -5.93 9.58
CA ASP A 352 -2.25 -6.60 10.87
C ASP A 352 -2.77 -5.74 12.04
N CYS A 353 -4.03 -5.30 11.94
CA CYS A 353 -4.75 -4.65 13.05
C CYS A 353 -5.58 -5.65 13.88
N GLY A 354 -5.53 -6.95 13.53
CA GLY A 354 -6.29 -8.01 14.17
C GLY A 354 -7.78 -8.09 13.76
N ASN A 355 -8.37 -9.26 13.94
CA ASN A 355 -9.77 -9.54 13.60
C ASN A 355 -10.77 -8.56 14.21
N TRP A 356 -10.48 -8.08 15.42
CA TRP A 356 -11.35 -7.17 16.16
C TRP A 356 -11.53 -5.84 15.43
N PHE A 357 -10.48 -5.31 14.80
CA PHE A 357 -10.50 -3.99 14.18
C PHE A 357 -11.48 -3.95 12.99
N VAL A 358 -11.37 -4.92 12.06
CA VAL A 358 -12.23 -4.95 10.87
C VAL A 358 -13.69 -5.16 11.24
N ASN A 359 -13.99 -6.09 12.14
CA ASN A 359 -15.37 -6.35 12.56
C ASN A 359 -15.99 -5.15 13.31
N ASN A 360 -15.21 -4.45 14.14
CA ASN A 360 -15.68 -3.23 14.80
C ASN A 360 -15.84 -2.06 13.83
N LEU A 361 -14.96 -1.94 12.83
CA LEU A 361 -15.10 -0.94 11.78
C LEU A 361 -16.40 -1.14 11.00
N LEU A 362 -16.70 -2.38 10.60
CA LEU A 362 -17.93 -2.73 9.89
C LEU A 362 -19.17 -2.61 10.78
N HIS A 363 -19.06 -2.91 12.08
CA HIS A 363 -20.12 -2.64 13.05
C HIS A 363 -20.43 -1.13 13.12
N ASN A 364 -19.41 -0.31 13.25
CA ASN A 364 -19.60 1.14 13.23
C ASN A 364 -20.16 1.64 11.89
N PHE A 365 -19.80 1.00 10.78
CA PHE A 365 -20.34 1.34 9.45
C PHE A 365 -21.87 1.21 9.40
N ASN A 366 -22.46 0.24 10.07
CA ASN A 366 -23.91 0.09 10.13
C ASN A 366 -24.62 1.32 10.70
N LEU A 367 -23.99 2.09 11.60
CA LEU A 367 -24.55 3.33 12.15
C LEU A 367 -24.68 4.43 11.08
N TYR A 368 -23.90 4.35 10.02
CA TYR A 368 -23.86 5.32 8.92
C TYR A 368 -24.78 4.98 7.76
N ILE A 369 -25.27 3.75 7.67
CA ILE A 369 -26.11 3.28 6.56
C ILE A 369 -27.37 4.15 6.37
N PRO A 370 -28.15 4.50 7.41
CA PRO A 370 -29.33 5.34 7.23
C PRO A 370 -28.99 6.69 6.57
N THR A 371 -27.89 7.31 6.99
CA THR A 371 -27.43 8.57 6.39
C THR A 371 -26.90 8.37 4.98
N LEU A 372 -26.20 7.27 4.69
CA LEU A 372 -25.73 6.93 3.35
C LEU A 372 -26.90 6.80 2.37
N ILE A 373 -28.00 6.17 2.79
CA ILE A 373 -29.20 6.01 1.97
C ILE A 373 -29.84 7.38 1.66
N THR A 374 -29.96 8.24 2.67
CA THR A 374 -30.73 9.48 2.59
C THR A 374 -29.92 10.71 2.17
N ASN A 375 -28.59 10.67 2.22
CA ASN A 375 -27.74 11.81 1.86
C ASN A 375 -27.86 12.19 0.36
N THR A 376 -27.34 13.37 0.01
CA THR A 376 -27.43 13.97 -1.33
C THR A 376 -26.41 13.39 -2.34
N TRP A 377 -25.65 12.39 -1.96
CA TRP A 377 -24.69 11.78 -2.90
C TRP A 377 -25.42 11.14 -4.08
N ALA A 378 -24.82 11.26 -5.27
CA ALA A 378 -25.32 10.54 -6.43
C ALA A 378 -25.28 9.01 -6.20
N PRO A 379 -26.23 8.23 -6.75
CA PRO A 379 -26.22 6.77 -6.60
C PRO A 379 -24.87 6.12 -6.97
N ALA A 380 -24.19 6.62 -7.99
CA ALA A 380 -22.88 6.16 -8.39
C ALA A 380 -21.81 6.36 -7.29
N ASP A 381 -21.84 7.50 -6.59
CA ASP A 381 -20.90 7.79 -5.50
C ASP A 381 -21.15 6.89 -4.28
N LYS A 382 -22.43 6.59 -4.00
CA LYS A 382 -22.84 5.64 -2.95
C LYS A 382 -22.37 4.23 -3.26
N ILE A 383 -22.62 3.75 -4.48
CA ILE A 383 -22.19 2.42 -4.93
C ILE A 383 -20.67 2.35 -4.95
N GLY A 384 -19.97 3.38 -5.44
CA GLY A 384 -18.51 3.43 -5.42
C GLY A 384 -17.93 3.32 -4.00
N PHE A 385 -18.54 4.01 -3.04
CA PHE A 385 -18.15 3.94 -1.63
C PHE A 385 -18.39 2.55 -1.01
N LEU A 386 -19.55 1.95 -1.29
CA LEU A 386 -19.87 0.59 -0.86
C LEU A 386 -18.93 -0.45 -1.49
N THR A 387 -18.53 -0.24 -2.74
CA THR A 387 -17.56 -1.09 -3.43
C THR A 387 -16.17 -0.96 -2.81
N ASP A 388 -15.73 0.24 -2.43
CA ASP A 388 -14.47 0.42 -1.69
C ASP A 388 -14.49 -0.35 -0.36
N ALA A 389 -15.65 -0.40 0.34
CA ALA A 389 -15.83 -1.22 1.54
C ALA A 389 -15.70 -2.73 1.24
N LEU A 390 -16.31 -3.24 0.15
CA LEU A 390 -16.17 -4.64 -0.26
C LEU A 390 -14.71 -4.98 -0.61
N ASN A 391 -14.03 -4.12 -1.35
CA ASN A 391 -12.61 -4.31 -1.67
C ASN A 391 -11.74 -4.40 -0.42
N TYR A 392 -12.02 -3.56 0.58
CA TYR A 392 -11.34 -3.61 1.88
C TYR A 392 -11.59 -4.93 2.61
N ILE A 393 -12.85 -5.41 2.62
CA ILE A 393 -13.25 -6.69 3.19
C ILE A 393 -12.49 -7.84 2.53
N GLU A 394 -12.40 -7.87 1.20
CA GLU A 394 -11.71 -8.94 0.50
C GLU A 394 -10.19 -8.92 0.75
N ASN A 395 -9.57 -7.74 0.78
CA ASN A 395 -8.17 -7.63 1.19
C ASN A 395 -7.92 -8.15 2.62
N ALA A 396 -8.87 -7.96 3.54
CA ALA A 396 -8.79 -8.49 4.89
C ALA A 396 -8.93 -10.03 4.91
N LYS A 397 -9.84 -10.60 4.11
CA LYS A 397 -9.99 -12.06 3.98
C LYS A 397 -8.73 -12.73 3.41
N GLU A 398 -8.05 -12.10 2.44
CA GLU A 398 -6.75 -12.57 1.92
C GLU A 398 -5.68 -12.70 3.02
N GLN A 399 -5.83 -11.95 4.12
CA GLN A 399 -4.98 -12.02 5.31
C GLN A 399 -5.56 -12.94 6.41
N ASN A 400 -6.46 -13.86 6.04
CA ASN A 400 -7.12 -14.81 6.93
C ASN A 400 -7.98 -14.15 8.05
N ILE A 401 -8.48 -12.93 7.83
CA ILE A 401 -9.39 -12.27 8.76
C ILE A 401 -10.80 -12.82 8.59
N ILE A 402 -11.38 -13.31 9.69
CA ILE A 402 -12.75 -13.82 9.70
C ILE A 402 -13.72 -12.64 9.84
N ILE A 403 -14.54 -12.42 8.82
CA ILE A 403 -15.52 -11.33 8.76
C ILE A 403 -16.92 -11.92 8.83
N LYS A 404 -17.79 -11.30 9.60
CA LYS A 404 -19.19 -11.70 9.73
C LYS A 404 -19.93 -11.51 8.41
N ALA A 405 -20.57 -12.59 7.92
CA ALA A 405 -21.28 -12.59 6.64
C ALA A 405 -22.39 -11.53 6.56
N GLU A 406 -23.03 -11.21 7.69
CA GLU A 406 -24.09 -10.19 7.79
C GLU A 406 -23.64 -8.81 7.25
N TYR A 407 -22.40 -8.38 7.53
CA TYR A 407 -21.90 -7.09 7.06
C TYR A 407 -21.74 -7.05 5.53
N ILE A 408 -21.27 -8.15 4.97
CA ILE A 408 -21.10 -8.29 3.52
C ILE A 408 -22.45 -8.26 2.81
N GLN A 409 -23.41 -9.02 3.35
CA GLN A 409 -24.75 -9.10 2.77
C GLN A 409 -25.48 -7.75 2.77
N VAL A 410 -25.34 -6.97 3.83
CA VAL A 410 -25.95 -5.63 3.92
C VAL A 410 -25.39 -4.72 2.82
N ILE A 411 -24.08 -4.74 2.60
CA ILE A 411 -23.44 -3.92 1.55
C ILE A 411 -23.91 -4.35 0.15
N HIS A 412 -23.97 -5.66 -0.12
CA HIS A 412 -24.48 -6.16 -1.40
C HIS A 412 -25.94 -5.75 -1.66
N ASN A 413 -26.81 -5.90 -0.66
CA ASN A 413 -28.22 -5.51 -0.79
C ASN A 413 -28.36 -4.02 -1.13
N LEU A 414 -27.60 -3.15 -0.48
CA LEU A 414 -27.62 -1.71 -0.75
C LEU A 414 -27.17 -1.38 -2.19
N ILE A 415 -26.15 -2.07 -2.69
CA ILE A 415 -25.69 -1.89 -4.08
C ILE A 415 -26.79 -2.30 -5.06
N GLU A 416 -27.43 -3.46 -4.85
CA GLU A 416 -28.50 -3.95 -5.73
C GLU A 416 -29.74 -3.01 -5.73
N GLU A 417 -30.10 -2.43 -4.59
CA GLU A 417 -31.19 -1.45 -4.49
C GLU A 417 -30.90 -0.14 -5.26
N MET A 418 -29.62 0.27 -5.32
CA MET A 418 -29.21 1.51 -5.98
C MET A 418 -28.95 1.35 -7.48
N ARG A 419 -28.66 0.14 -7.97
CA ARG A 419 -28.31 -0.14 -9.36
C ARG A 419 -29.38 0.29 -10.37
N PRO A 420 -30.70 0.04 -10.17
CA PRO A 420 -31.74 0.48 -11.11
C PRO A 420 -31.80 2.00 -11.25
N ILE A 421 -31.47 2.75 -10.20
CA ILE A 421 -31.48 4.22 -10.24
C ILE A 421 -30.28 4.71 -11.08
N LEU A 422 -29.15 4.04 -11.00
CA LEU A 422 -27.94 4.35 -11.77
C LEU A 422 -28.14 4.23 -13.29
N THR A 423 -29.00 3.31 -13.73
CA THR A 423 -29.22 3.03 -15.15
C THR A 423 -30.38 3.84 -15.77
N LYS A 424 -30.97 4.79 -15.06
CA LYS A 424 -31.92 5.72 -15.63
C LYS A 424 -31.25 6.65 -16.63
N THR A 425 -31.89 6.88 -17.78
CA THR A 425 -31.40 7.86 -18.75
C THR A 425 -31.47 9.25 -18.13
N PRO A 426 -30.36 9.98 -17.96
CA PRO A 426 -30.41 11.34 -17.43
C PRO A 426 -31.03 12.30 -18.43
N ASN A 427 -31.72 13.34 -17.95
CA ASN A 427 -32.37 14.34 -18.79
C ASN A 427 -31.42 15.30 -19.51
N LEU A 428 -30.12 15.25 -19.23
CA LEU A 428 -29.12 16.24 -19.63
C LEU A 428 -27.88 15.62 -20.33
N TYR A 429 -28.07 15.17 -21.57
CA TYR A 429 -26.91 14.94 -22.47
C TYR A 429 -26.92 15.87 -23.70
N SER A 430 -27.70 16.95 -23.67
CA SER A 430 -27.84 17.95 -24.74
C SER A 430 -26.50 18.61 -25.14
N ASN A 431 -25.49 18.55 -24.25
CA ASN A 431 -24.17 19.12 -24.48
C ASN A 431 -23.17 18.15 -25.14
N ILE A 432 -23.51 16.86 -25.26
CA ILE A 432 -22.66 15.87 -25.90
C ILE A 432 -22.88 15.98 -27.43
N LYS A 433 -21.82 16.37 -28.15
CA LYS A 433 -21.85 16.49 -29.61
C LYS A 433 -20.66 15.78 -30.23
N SER A 434 -20.94 14.90 -31.20
CA SER A 434 -19.87 14.32 -32.01
C SER A 434 -19.35 15.35 -33.03
N SER A 435 -18.06 15.61 -33.02
CA SER A 435 -17.37 16.45 -34.01
C SER A 435 -16.19 15.67 -34.64
N LYS A 436 -15.96 15.87 -35.94
CA LYS A 436 -14.79 15.28 -36.61
C LYS A 436 -13.56 16.11 -36.33
N LYS A 437 -12.88 15.85 -35.22
CA LYS A 437 -11.64 16.54 -34.87
C LYS A 437 -10.48 15.54 -34.97
N GLU A 438 -9.51 15.82 -35.86
CA GLU A 438 -8.25 15.07 -35.92
C GLU A 438 -7.47 15.24 -34.60
N GLY A 439 -6.84 14.18 -34.12
CA GLY A 439 -6.07 14.21 -32.88
C GLY A 439 -6.91 14.23 -31.59
N GLY A 440 -8.24 14.08 -31.68
CA GLY A 440 -9.13 14.03 -30.52
C GLY A 440 -9.31 12.64 -29.92
N VAL A 441 -10.34 12.51 -29.06
CA VAL A 441 -10.76 11.24 -28.45
C VAL A 441 -11.92 10.63 -29.23
N PHE A 442 -11.77 9.37 -29.61
CA PHE A 442 -12.77 8.57 -30.31
C PHE A 442 -13.29 7.48 -29.36
N LEU A 443 -14.61 7.47 -29.12
CA LEU A 443 -15.27 6.39 -28.40
C LEU A 443 -16.04 5.52 -29.37
N SER A 444 -15.82 4.21 -29.32
CA SER A 444 -16.61 3.23 -30.06
C SER A 444 -17.28 2.24 -29.14
N ILE A 445 -18.47 1.78 -29.52
CA ILE A 445 -19.21 0.71 -28.87
C ILE A 445 -19.74 -0.28 -29.90
N THR A 446 -19.70 -1.57 -29.57
CA THR A 446 -20.35 -2.63 -30.35
C THR A 446 -21.60 -3.10 -29.63
N THR A 447 -22.68 -3.38 -30.37
CA THR A 447 -23.92 -3.97 -29.85
C THR A 447 -24.50 -5.01 -30.82
N CYS A 448 -25.21 -5.98 -30.29
CA CYS A 448 -25.81 -7.06 -31.05
C CYS A 448 -27.10 -7.55 -30.40
N LYS A 449 -28.27 -7.08 -30.87
CA LYS A 449 -29.59 -7.56 -30.42
C LYS A 449 -29.81 -7.57 -28.90
N ARG A 450 -29.10 -6.72 -28.16
CA ARG A 450 -29.11 -6.64 -26.69
C ARG A 450 -29.43 -5.21 -26.20
N LEU A 451 -30.54 -4.63 -26.69
CA LEU A 451 -30.93 -3.26 -26.37
C LEU A 451 -30.93 -2.95 -24.88
N ASP A 452 -31.37 -3.89 -24.02
CA ASP A 452 -31.45 -3.65 -22.58
C ASP A 452 -30.07 -3.52 -21.93
N LEU A 453 -29.10 -4.31 -22.38
CA LEU A 453 -27.70 -4.19 -21.92
C LEU A 453 -27.06 -2.90 -22.45
N PHE A 454 -27.27 -2.60 -23.73
CA PHE A 454 -26.80 -1.35 -24.35
C PHE A 454 -27.31 -0.13 -23.59
N LYS A 455 -28.61 -0.10 -23.24
CA LYS A 455 -29.21 1.00 -22.44
C LYS A 455 -28.52 1.12 -21.07
N GLN A 456 -28.34 0.01 -20.37
CA GLN A 456 -27.69 0.01 -19.06
C GLN A 456 -26.26 0.51 -19.16
N THR A 457 -25.49 0.05 -20.15
CA THR A 457 -24.12 0.49 -20.38
C THR A 457 -24.06 2.00 -20.65
N ILE A 458 -24.81 2.49 -21.65
CA ILE A 458 -24.75 3.92 -22.01
C ILE A 458 -25.29 4.81 -20.87
N ASN A 459 -26.39 4.43 -20.24
CA ASN A 459 -26.96 5.22 -19.13
C ASN A 459 -26.04 5.24 -17.92
N SER A 460 -25.34 4.13 -17.63
CA SER A 460 -24.33 4.11 -16.56
C SER A 460 -23.18 5.07 -16.86
N ILE A 461 -22.68 5.12 -18.09
CA ILE A 461 -21.65 6.05 -18.53
C ILE A 461 -22.13 7.50 -18.39
N LEU A 462 -23.34 7.82 -18.86
CA LEU A 462 -23.92 9.16 -18.76
C LEU A 462 -24.09 9.65 -17.32
N ASN A 463 -24.26 8.72 -16.36
CA ASN A 463 -24.40 9.02 -14.94
C ASN A 463 -23.07 9.05 -14.17
N THR A 464 -22.02 8.39 -14.67
CA THR A 464 -20.77 8.18 -13.90
C THR A 464 -19.55 8.89 -14.47
N TRP A 465 -19.46 9.06 -15.78
CA TRP A 465 -18.32 9.74 -16.38
C TRP A 465 -18.51 11.26 -16.30
N THR A 466 -17.60 11.95 -15.60
CA THR A 466 -17.72 13.39 -15.36
C THR A 466 -17.08 14.24 -16.44
N ASP A 467 -16.39 13.61 -17.40
CA ASP A 467 -15.60 14.26 -18.44
C ASP A 467 -15.95 13.77 -19.88
N LEU A 468 -17.22 13.43 -20.12
CA LEU A 468 -17.72 13.03 -21.44
C LEU A 468 -17.54 14.11 -22.51
N ASP A 469 -17.44 15.37 -22.13
CA ASP A 469 -17.15 16.52 -23.01
C ASP A 469 -15.78 16.44 -23.69
N LYS A 470 -14.87 15.63 -23.16
CA LYS A 470 -13.55 15.37 -23.75
C LYS A 470 -13.60 14.43 -24.95
N ILE A 471 -14.71 13.69 -25.13
CA ILE A 471 -14.88 12.78 -26.25
C ILE A 471 -15.35 13.56 -27.47
N ASN A 472 -14.59 13.48 -28.55
CA ASN A 472 -14.86 14.23 -29.78
C ASN A 472 -15.79 13.49 -30.74
N TYR A 473 -15.79 12.16 -30.74
CA TYR A 473 -16.56 11.38 -31.67
C TYR A 473 -17.08 10.10 -31.04
N PHE A 474 -18.40 9.94 -31.02
CA PHE A 474 -19.09 8.74 -30.52
C PHE A 474 -19.55 7.90 -31.72
N PHE A 475 -19.22 6.61 -31.73
CA PHE A 475 -19.51 5.69 -32.80
C PHE A 475 -20.06 4.38 -32.30
N CYS A 476 -21.17 3.94 -32.84
CA CYS A 476 -21.79 2.66 -32.49
C CYS A 476 -21.83 1.76 -33.75
N VAL A 477 -21.34 0.53 -33.62
CA VAL A 477 -21.54 -0.51 -34.64
C VAL A 477 -22.59 -1.46 -34.15
N ASP A 478 -23.71 -1.49 -34.84
CA ASP A 478 -24.84 -2.39 -34.55
C ASP A 478 -24.80 -3.60 -35.44
N ASP A 479 -24.80 -4.78 -34.82
CA ASP A 479 -24.71 -6.07 -35.48
C ASP A 479 -26.10 -6.75 -35.55
N PHE A 480 -26.93 -6.28 -36.48
CA PHE A 480 -28.25 -6.84 -36.81
C PHE A 480 -29.31 -6.77 -35.72
N SER A 481 -29.36 -5.72 -34.93
CA SER A 481 -30.51 -5.46 -34.05
C SER A 481 -31.80 -5.21 -34.84
N SER A 482 -32.94 -5.38 -34.17
CA SER A 482 -34.24 -5.14 -34.80
C SER A 482 -34.41 -3.69 -35.26
N ALA A 483 -35.24 -3.45 -36.26
CA ALA A 483 -35.54 -2.10 -36.73
C ALA A 483 -36.07 -1.20 -35.58
N LYS A 484 -36.89 -1.76 -34.70
CA LYS A 484 -37.44 -1.07 -33.52
C LYS A 484 -36.30 -0.69 -32.53
N ASP A 485 -35.36 -1.57 -32.29
CA ASP A 485 -34.24 -1.31 -31.39
C ASP A 485 -33.28 -0.27 -31.98
N ARG A 486 -33.01 -0.34 -33.29
CA ARG A 486 -32.22 0.65 -34.03
C ARG A 486 -32.85 2.03 -33.96
N GLU A 487 -34.17 2.14 -34.20
CA GLU A 487 -34.90 3.39 -34.06
C GLU A 487 -34.80 3.95 -32.65
N TYR A 488 -35.01 3.12 -31.63
CA TYR A 488 -34.88 3.52 -30.23
C TYR A 488 -33.47 4.04 -29.91
N MET A 489 -32.43 3.31 -30.31
CA MET A 489 -31.03 3.73 -30.05
C MET A 489 -30.70 5.06 -30.71
N GLN A 490 -31.08 5.26 -31.98
CA GLN A 490 -30.83 6.49 -32.71
C GLN A 490 -31.59 7.69 -32.14
N LYS A 491 -32.82 7.49 -31.70
CA LYS A 491 -33.68 8.53 -31.12
C LYS A 491 -33.23 8.91 -29.70
N THR A 492 -32.85 7.91 -28.88
CA THR A 492 -32.52 8.12 -27.48
C THR A 492 -31.07 8.63 -27.30
N TYR A 493 -30.15 8.21 -28.17
CA TYR A 493 -28.73 8.57 -28.09
C TYR A 493 -28.22 9.24 -29.39
N PRO A 494 -28.75 10.39 -29.76
CA PRO A 494 -28.49 11.04 -31.06
C PRO A 494 -27.05 11.56 -31.24
N PHE A 495 -26.27 11.59 -30.16
CA PHE A 495 -24.85 11.96 -30.20
C PHE A 495 -23.97 10.86 -30.79
N PHE A 496 -24.44 9.60 -30.85
CA PHE A 496 -23.73 8.52 -31.55
C PHE A 496 -23.92 8.65 -33.07
N LYS A 497 -22.87 8.32 -33.80
CA LYS A 497 -22.96 8.01 -35.24
C LYS A 497 -23.01 6.49 -35.36
N PHE A 498 -24.15 6.02 -35.81
CA PHE A 498 -24.42 4.59 -35.96
C PHE A 498 -23.94 4.07 -37.32
N TYR A 499 -23.30 2.90 -37.30
CA TYR A 499 -23.11 2.02 -38.42
C TYR A 499 -23.99 0.80 -38.23
N LEU A 500 -25.05 0.70 -39.04
CA LEU A 500 -26.03 -0.37 -38.98
C LEU A 500 -25.64 -1.39 -40.03
N LYS A 501 -25.20 -2.60 -39.63
CA LYS A 501 -24.88 -3.64 -40.58
C LYS A 501 -26.14 -4.15 -41.29
N GLU A 502 -26.07 -4.24 -42.62
CA GLU A 502 -27.18 -4.71 -43.47
C GLU A 502 -26.77 -5.96 -44.28
N ASP A 503 -25.50 -6.09 -44.61
CA ASP A 503 -24.96 -7.26 -45.32
C ASP A 503 -24.59 -8.38 -44.35
N VAL A 504 -25.12 -9.58 -44.62
CA VAL A 504 -24.86 -10.80 -43.83
C VAL A 504 -23.37 -11.13 -43.74
N VAL A 505 -22.59 -10.76 -44.75
CA VAL A 505 -21.14 -10.93 -44.77
C VAL A 505 -20.44 -10.12 -43.69
N GLU A 506 -21.04 -9.03 -43.22
CA GLU A 506 -20.51 -8.20 -42.14
C GLU A 506 -20.86 -8.70 -40.74
N LYS A 507 -21.60 -9.77 -40.58
CA LYS A 507 -21.98 -10.36 -39.26
C LYS A 507 -20.74 -10.70 -38.43
N GLY A 508 -20.86 -10.54 -37.11
CA GLY A 508 -19.90 -10.99 -36.10
C GLY A 508 -18.99 -9.89 -35.57
N HIS A 509 -18.43 -10.16 -34.39
CA HIS A 509 -17.65 -9.20 -33.60
C HIS A 509 -16.37 -8.74 -34.32
N ARG A 510 -15.63 -9.69 -34.94
CA ARG A 510 -14.44 -9.37 -35.71
C ARG A 510 -14.70 -8.35 -36.84
N SER A 511 -15.81 -8.52 -37.54
CA SER A 511 -16.22 -7.57 -38.58
C SER A 511 -16.53 -6.20 -38.00
N SER A 512 -17.21 -6.14 -36.85
CA SER A 512 -17.49 -4.90 -36.12
C SER A 512 -16.18 -4.17 -35.75
N MET A 513 -15.21 -4.90 -35.24
CA MET A 513 -13.89 -4.34 -34.88
C MET A 513 -13.13 -3.81 -36.09
N ASN A 514 -13.22 -4.47 -37.25
CA ASN A 514 -12.62 -3.99 -38.49
C ASN A 514 -13.32 -2.75 -39.05
N ILE A 515 -14.63 -2.61 -38.87
CA ILE A 515 -15.36 -1.39 -39.19
C ILE A 515 -14.87 -0.22 -38.31
N ILE A 516 -14.70 -0.47 -37.00
CA ILE A 516 -14.12 0.51 -36.06
C ILE A 516 -12.70 0.87 -36.46
N TRP A 517 -11.85 -0.12 -36.78
CA TRP A 517 -10.48 0.13 -37.21
C TRP A 517 -10.39 1.01 -38.47
N ARG A 518 -11.22 0.72 -39.50
CA ARG A 518 -11.33 1.59 -40.69
C ARG A 518 -11.73 3.00 -40.33
N LYS A 519 -12.63 3.16 -39.31
CA LYS A 519 -13.05 4.46 -38.82
C LYS A 519 -11.92 5.21 -38.10
N ILE A 520 -11.12 4.53 -37.26
CA ILE A 520 -9.93 5.08 -36.62
C ILE A 520 -8.94 5.57 -37.67
N LYS A 521 -8.66 4.77 -38.68
CA LYS A 521 -7.75 5.13 -39.78
C LYS A 521 -8.20 6.38 -40.54
N LYS A 522 -9.53 6.54 -40.70
CA LYS A 522 -10.12 7.71 -41.40
C LYS A 522 -10.09 8.98 -40.53
N LEU A 523 -10.38 8.85 -39.21
CA LEU A 523 -10.50 9.97 -38.29
C LEU A 523 -9.16 10.40 -37.70
N LYS A 524 -8.18 9.49 -37.64
CA LYS A 524 -6.85 9.68 -37.00
C LYS A 524 -6.97 10.30 -35.61
N PRO A 525 -7.77 9.73 -34.69
CA PRO A 525 -7.82 10.21 -33.32
C PRO A 525 -6.49 10.01 -32.64
N LYS A 526 -6.20 10.79 -31.58
CA LYS A 526 -5.04 10.55 -30.71
C LYS A 526 -5.30 9.40 -29.75
N TYR A 527 -6.51 9.33 -29.22
CA TYR A 527 -6.93 8.27 -28.28
C TYR A 527 -8.20 7.57 -28.75
N TRP A 528 -8.26 6.30 -28.46
CA TRP A 528 -9.40 5.45 -28.72
C TRP A 528 -9.91 4.80 -27.43
N ILE A 529 -11.21 4.92 -27.16
CA ILE A 529 -11.93 4.21 -26.13
C ILE A 529 -12.83 3.18 -26.80
N HIS A 530 -12.73 1.92 -26.39
CA HIS A 530 -13.64 0.88 -26.85
C HIS A 530 -14.45 0.31 -25.70
N LEU A 531 -15.71 0.03 -25.98
CA LEU A 531 -16.68 -0.56 -25.09
C LEU A 531 -17.49 -1.62 -25.82
N GLU A 532 -17.89 -2.67 -25.09
CA GLU A 532 -18.97 -3.57 -25.47
C GLU A 532 -20.23 -3.13 -24.75
N ASP A 533 -21.41 -3.60 -25.22
CA ASP A 533 -22.72 -3.14 -24.76
C ASP A 533 -23.18 -3.73 -23.41
N ASP A 534 -22.31 -4.41 -22.69
CA ASP A 534 -22.62 -5.16 -21.46
C ASP A 534 -21.70 -4.83 -20.28
N TRP A 535 -21.26 -3.58 -20.21
CA TRP A 535 -20.46 -3.07 -19.10
C TRP A 535 -21.20 -2.00 -18.31
N LEU A 536 -21.46 -2.25 -17.01
CA LEU A 536 -22.11 -1.32 -16.10
C LEU A 536 -21.08 -0.54 -15.29
N PHE A 537 -21.00 0.77 -15.52
CA PHE A 537 -20.18 1.66 -14.71
C PHE A 537 -20.96 2.12 -13.48
N PHE A 538 -20.34 2.06 -12.31
CA PHE A 538 -20.98 2.41 -11.05
C PHE A 538 -20.16 3.38 -10.19
N LYS A 539 -18.91 3.63 -10.54
CA LYS A 539 -18.06 4.62 -9.87
C LYS A 539 -17.98 5.91 -10.68
N ARG A 540 -18.15 7.03 -10.01
CA ARG A 540 -18.00 8.33 -10.63
C ARG A 540 -16.53 8.71 -10.74
N ASP A 541 -16.03 9.00 -11.95
CA ASP A 541 -14.61 9.36 -12.17
C ASP A 541 -14.46 10.15 -13.50
N GLU A 542 -13.30 10.82 -13.66
CA GLU A 542 -12.83 11.42 -14.90
C GLU A 542 -12.09 10.38 -15.77
N TYR A 543 -12.82 9.40 -16.29
CA TYR A 543 -12.22 8.25 -17.00
C TYR A 543 -11.37 8.65 -18.19
N VAL A 544 -11.82 9.62 -18.97
CA VAL A 544 -11.11 10.10 -20.18
C VAL A 544 -9.86 10.87 -19.79
N SER A 545 -9.99 11.90 -18.97
CA SER A 545 -8.89 12.77 -18.55
C SER A 545 -7.82 12.02 -17.78
N ARG A 546 -8.24 11.14 -16.86
CA ARG A 546 -7.33 10.30 -16.08
C ARG A 546 -6.59 9.30 -16.96
N GLY A 547 -7.29 8.65 -17.87
CA GLY A 547 -6.68 7.71 -18.82
C GLY A 547 -5.65 8.39 -19.72
N ILE A 548 -5.95 9.58 -20.23
CA ILE A 548 -5.03 10.37 -21.05
C ILE A 548 -3.78 10.75 -20.25
N ARG A 549 -3.93 11.28 -19.04
CA ARG A 549 -2.78 11.64 -18.19
C ARG A 549 -1.84 10.45 -17.98
N LEU A 550 -2.40 9.27 -17.72
CA LEU A 550 -1.60 8.06 -17.50
C LEU A 550 -0.88 7.58 -18.78
N LEU A 551 -1.57 7.60 -19.94
CA LEU A 551 -0.94 7.26 -21.21
C LEU A 551 0.24 8.20 -21.53
N GLU A 552 0.09 9.50 -21.30
CA GLU A 552 1.16 10.48 -21.54
C GLU A 552 2.31 10.31 -20.52
N GLN A 553 1.99 10.14 -19.25
CA GLN A 553 2.97 10.01 -18.17
C GLN A 553 3.85 8.77 -18.35
N TYR A 554 3.29 7.65 -18.77
CA TYR A 554 3.99 6.36 -18.87
C TYR A 554 4.29 5.93 -20.31
N LYS A 555 4.28 6.88 -21.25
CA LYS A 555 4.59 6.61 -22.66
C LYS A 555 6.00 6.02 -22.84
N SER A 556 6.99 6.52 -22.11
CA SER A 556 8.37 6.02 -22.13
C SER A 556 8.49 4.57 -21.60
N ASN A 557 7.51 4.08 -20.86
CA ASN A 557 7.44 2.71 -20.36
C ASN A 557 6.68 1.77 -21.31
N ASN A 558 6.40 2.20 -22.54
CA ASN A 558 5.61 1.48 -23.54
C ASN A 558 4.16 1.18 -23.11
N ILE A 559 3.63 1.88 -22.12
CA ILE A 559 2.22 1.74 -21.72
C ILE A 559 1.38 2.49 -22.74
N SER A 560 0.56 1.74 -23.48
CA SER A 560 -0.26 2.28 -24.55
C SER A 560 -1.75 1.94 -24.43
N GLN A 561 -2.14 1.20 -23.39
CA GLN A 561 -3.54 0.96 -23.01
C GLN A 561 -3.71 1.12 -21.50
N ILE A 562 -4.77 1.81 -21.07
CA ILE A 562 -5.21 1.92 -19.67
C ILE A 562 -6.61 1.33 -19.56
N LEU A 563 -6.73 0.20 -18.85
CA LEU A 563 -8.03 -0.39 -18.51
C LEU A 563 -8.66 0.36 -17.32
N PHE A 564 -9.96 0.52 -17.34
CA PHE A 564 -10.71 1.26 -16.31
C PHE A 564 -11.06 0.42 -15.09
N ASN A 565 -10.59 -0.82 -15.03
CA ASN A 565 -10.90 -1.75 -13.95
C ASN A 565 -9.68 -2.61 -13.60
N ARG A 566 -9.51 -2.91 -12.31
CA ARG A 566 -8.43 -3.79 -11.82
C ARG A 566 -8.58 -5.23 -12.30
N ASN A 567 -9.82 -5.66 -12.46
CA ASN A 567 -10.15 -7.05 -12.71
C ASN A 567 -10.76 -7.26 -14.08
N TYR A 568 -10.68 -8.48 -14.53
CA TYR A 568 -11.71 -9.06 -15.39
C TYR A 568 -12.99 -9.25 -14.56
N ALA A 569 -13.37 -8.27 -13.74
CA ALA A 569 -14.46 -8.40 -12.78
C ALA A 569 -15.77 -8.47 -13.50
N GLU A 570 -16.32 -9.63 -13.55
CA GLU A 570 -17.64 -9.92 -14.07
C GLU A 570 -18.69 -9.82 -12.97
N THR A 571 -18.24 -9.96 -11.72
CA THR A 571 -19.04 -9.81 -10.50
C THR A 571 -18.28 -8.99 -9.47
N TYR A 572 -18.96 -8.53 -8.43
CA TYR A 572 -18.29 -7.95 -7.24
C TYR A 572 -17.50 -8.99 -6.44
N ASP A 573 -17.62 -10.27 -6.78
CA ASP A 573 -16.84 -11.35 -6.21
C ASP A 573 -15.42 -11.37 -6.78
N VAL A 574 -14.46 -11.32 -5.88
CA VAL A 574 -13.04 -11.05 -6.13
C VAL A 574 -12.27 -12.22 -6.76
N GLY A 575 -12.92 -13.33 -7.09
CA GLY A 575 -12.27 -14.54 -7.62
C GLY A 575 -11.46 -14.38 -8.92
N TRP A 576 -11.48 -13.17 -9.54
CA TRP A 576 -10.92 -12.91 -10.86
C TRP A 576 -9.90 -11.76 -10.87
N THR A 577 -9.16 -11.58 -9.80
CA THR A 577 -8.04 -10.61 -9.77
C THR A 577 -6.96 -11.02 -10.75
N ILE A 578 -6.52 -10.07 -11.61
CA ILE A 578 -5.22 -10.20 -12.26
C ILE A 578 -4.18 -10.15 -11.13
N ASN A 579 -3.70 -11.30 -10.69
CA ASN A 579 -2.63 -11.37 -9.74
C ASN A 579 -1.39 -10.70 -10.32
N GLY A 580 -0.79 -9.77 -9.58
CA GLY A 580 0.56 -9.33 -9.83
C GLY A 580 0.74 -8.08 -10.68
N GLY A 581 -0.14 -7.08 -10.59
CA GLY A 581 0.20 -5.75 -11.13
C GLY A 581 1.32 -5.10 -10.32
N GLU A 582 2.34 -4.58 -11.00
CA GLU A 582 3.34 -3.70 -10.38
C GLU A 582 2.73 -2.33 -10.15
N LEU A 583 2.89 -1.78 -8.95
CA LEU A 583 2.38 -0.44 -8.62
C LEU A 583 3.20 0.63 -9.35
N LEU A 584 2.57 1.36 -10.28
CA LEU A 584 3.20 2.47 -11.00
C LEU A 584 3.01 3.80 -10.30
N ALA A 585 1.79 4.04 -9.76
CA ALA A 585 1.42 5.21 -9.01
C ALA A 585 0.23 4.90 -8.11
N SER A 586 -0.13 5.82 -7.20
CA SER A 586 -1.33 5.66 -6.37
C SER A 586 -2.56 5.35 -7.25
N GLY A 587 -3.13 4.17 -7.05
CA GLY A 587 -4.33 3.72 -7.77
C GLY A 587 -4.12 3.28 -9.23
N VAL A 588 -2.88 2.95 -9.65
CA VAL A 588 -2.57 2.44 -11.00
C VAL A 588 -1.56 1.30 -10.93
N LEU A 589 -1.88 0.20 -11.60
CA LEU A 589 -1.04 -0.99 -11.68
C LEU A 589 -0.61 -1.25 -13.12
N LYS A 590 0.67 -1.59 -13.31
CA LYS A 590 1.19 -2.09 -14.58
C LYS A 590 0.87 -3.57 -14.71
N HIS A 591 0.40 -3.99 -15.88
CA HIS A 591 0.16 -5.40 -16.16
C HIS A 591 1.48 -6.16 -16.25
N ILE A 592 1.56 -7.31 -15.59
CA ILE A 592 2.67 -8.25 -15.67
C ILE A 592 2.18 -9.51 -16.36
N LYS A 593 2.90 -9.99 -17.38
CA LYS A 593 2.58 -11.25 -18.03
C LYS A 593 2.77 -12.39 -17.03
N SER A 594 1.69 -13.06 -16.66
CA SER A 594 1.72 -14.32 -15.91
C SER A 594 1.53 -15.48 -16.86
N ASN A 595 2.41 -16.48 -16.82
CA ASN A 595 2.32 -17.66 -17.71
C ASN A 595 1.31 -18.69 -17.22
N THR A 596 0.90 -18.64 -15.97
CA THR A 596 -0.07 -19.58 -15.39
C THR A 596 -0.75 -18.96 -14.20
N ILE A 597 -2.09 -18.96 -14.21
CA ILE A 597 -2.88 -18.77 -13.01
C ILE A 597 -3.53 -20.11 -12.75
N GLU A 598 -2.96 -20.89 -11.81
CA GLU A 598 -3.52 -22.18 -11.40
C GLU A 598 -4.96 -21.99 -10.92
N GLY A 599 -5.87 -22.81 -11.45
CA GLY A 599 -7.27 -22.84 -11.04
C GLY A 599 -8.21 -21.87 -11.75
N GLN A 600 -7.77 -21.10 -12.75
CA GLN A 600 -8.65 -20.20 -13.50
C GLN A 600 -9.24 -20.84 -14.76
N THR A 601 -10.55 -20.69 -14.92
CA THR A 601 -11.33 -21.20 -16.06
C THR A 601 -11.46 -20.22 -17.23
N CYS A 602 -10.91 -18.97 -17.11
CA CYS A 602 -10.97 -17.96 -18.17
C CYS A 602 -9.67 -17.89 -18.98
N ALA A 603 -9.82 -17.57 -20.26
CA ALA A 603 -8.71 -17.32 -21.16
C ALA A 603 -8.00 -16.00 -20.78
N TYR A 604 -6.69 -16.07 -20.62
CA TYR A 604 -5.85 -14.90 -20.33
C TYR A 604 -5.26 -14.34 -21.63
N TRP A 605 -5.42 -13.02 -21.82
CA TRP A 605 -4.80 -12.30 -22.94
C TRP A 605 -3.58 -11.51 -22.45
N PRO A 606 -2.42 -11.60 -23.10
CA PRO A 606 -1.26 -10.81 -22.70
C PRO A 606 -1.43 -9.34 -23.08
N HIS A 607 -1.40 -8.45 -22.10
CA HIS A 607 -1.27 -7.00 -22.23
C HIS A 607 -2.29 -6.23 -23.08
N TYR A 608 -3.28 -6.82 -23.72
CA TYR A 608 -4.31 -6.13 -24.49
C TYR A 608 -5.68 -6.73 -24.24
N SER A 609 -6.70 -5.90 -24.18
CA SER A 609 -8.08 -6.35 -24.03
C SER A 609 -9.07 -5.37 -24.64
N PHE A 610 -10.22 -5.90 -25.14
CA PHE A 610 -11.39 -5.11 -25.54
C PHE A 610 -12.23 -4.61 -24.36
N ARG A 611 -11.90 -4.99 -23.15
CA ARG A 611 -12.57 -4.48 -21.94
C ARG A 611 -12.46 -2.97 -21.88
N PRO A 612 -13.37 -2.28 -21.15
CA PRO A 612 -13.39 -0.84 -21.08
C PRO A 612 -12.02 -0.22 -20.83
N SER A 613 -11.49 0.52 -21.79
CA SER A 613 -10.15 1.05 -21.75
C SER A 613 -9.97 2.24 -22.69
N ILE A 614 -8.90 2.99 -22.47
CA ILE A 614 -8.40 3.99 -23.39
C ILE A 614 -7.03 3.58 -23.93
N VAL A 615 -6.84 3.75 -25.24
CA VAL A 615 -5.64 3.29 -25.97
C VAL A 615 -5.05 4.44 -26.78
N ASP A 616 -3.71 4.49 -26.92
CA ASP A 616 -3.06 5.32 -27.92
C ASP A 616 -3.43 4.80 -29.32
N ALA A 617 -4.23 5.58 -30.06
CA ALA A 617 -4.75 5.14 -31.35
C ALA A 617 -3.67 4.94 -32.41
N SER A 618 -2.50 5.56 -32.27
CA SER A 618 -1.37 5.37 -33.17
C SER A 618 -0.84 3.93 -33.12
N VAL A 619 -0.86 3.31 -31.94
CA VAL A 619 -0.48 1.91 -31.75
C VAL A 619 -1.43 0.98 -32.50
N ILE A 620 -2.73 1.21 -32.41
CA ILE A 620 -3.76 0.42 -33.09
C ILE A 620 -3.65 0.58 -34.62
N MET A 621 -3.38 1.77 -35.10
CA MET A 621 -3.13 2.02 -36.52
C MET A 621 -1.86 1.30 -37.02
N GLY A 622 -0.80 1.26 -36.21
CA GLY A 622 0.47 0.60 -36.53
C GLY A 622 0.41 -0.93 -36.47
N LEU A 623 -0.45 -1.49 -35.63
CA LEU A 623 -0.66 -2.95 -35.52
C LEU A 623 -1.48 -3.51 -36.69
N GLY A 624 -2.31 -2.70 -37.32
CA GLY A 624 -3.19 -3.12 -38.44
C GLY A 624 -4.57 -3.56 -37.95
N ASN A 625 -5.32 -4.18 -38.86
CA ASN A 625 -6.69 -4.64 -38.63
C ASN A 625 -6.73 -5.96 -37.83
N PHE A 626 -7.96 -6.36 -37.47
CA PHE A 626 -8.26 -7.61 -36.75
C PHE A 626 -8.53 -8.73 -37.79
N ASP A 627 -7.46 -9.24 -38.40
CA ASP A 627 -7.53 -10.16 -39.56
C ASP A 627 -7.33 -11.64 -39.22
N SER A 628 -7.06 -11.98 -37.95
CA SER A 628 -6.93 -13.37 -37.54
C SER A 628 -8.21 -14.17 -37.87
N PRO A 629 -8.08 -15.31 -38.51
CA PRO A 629 -9.20 -16.20 -38.77
C PRO A 629 -9.67 -16.96 -37.52
N ASN A 630 -8.86 -16.95 -36.46
CA ASN A 630 -9.12 -17.71 -35.24
C ASN A 630 -10.35 -17.19 -34.50
N THR A 631 -11.01 -18.08 -33.79
CA THR A 631 -12.15 -17.80 -32.94
C THR A 631 -11.83 -16.73 -31.89
N PHE A 632 -10.64 -16.82 -31.30
CA PHE A 632 -10.13 -15.87 -30.31
C PHE A 632 -9.21 -14.82 -30.97
N PHE A 633 -9.70 -14.11 -31.98
CA PHE A 633 -8.94 -13.07 -32.69
C PHE A 633 -8.43 -11.95 -31.77
N GLU A 634 -9.09 -11.71 -30.64
CA GLU A 634 -8.62 -10.79 -29.60
C GLU A 634 -7.30 -11.24 -28.99
N ARG A 635 -7.15 -12.55 -28.72
CA ARG A 635 -5.89 -13.13 -28.22
C ARG A 635 -4.75 -12.94 -29.21
N ASP A 636 -5.00 -13.26 -30.48
CA ASP A 636 -3.98 -13.09 -31.53
C ASP A 636 -3.56 -11.64 -31.67
N TYR A 637 -4.50 -10.71 -31.49
CA TYR A 637 -4.22 -9.29 -31.48
C TYR A 637 -3.42 -8.87 -30.24
N ALA A 638 -3.73 -9.43 -29.08
CA ALA A 638 -2.99 -9.21 -27.84
C ALA A 638 -1.55 -9.76 -27.95
N ASP A 639 -1.34 -10.93 -28.55
CA ASP A 639 0.00 -11.47 -28.80
C ASP A 639 0.79 -10.56 -29.75
N LYS A 640 0.17 -10.03 -30.81
CA LYS A 640 0.77 -9.06 -31.75
C LYS A 640 1.14 -7.75 -31.06
N TYR A 641 0.28 -7.23 -30.16
CA TYR A 641 0.53 -6.06 -29.35
C TYR A 641 1.73 -6.26 -28.43
N PHE A 642 1.75 -7.37 -27.69
CA PHE A 642 2.84 -7.72 -26.79
C PHE A 642 4.17 -7.95 -27.53
N ALA A 643 4.16 -8.64 -28.67
CA ALA A 643 5.36 -8.87 -29.49
C ALA A 643 6.01 -7.60 -30.01
N LYS A 644 5.25 -6.50 -30.08
CA LYS A 644 5.77 -5.16 -30.42
C LYS A 644 6.29 -4.38 -29.19
N GLY A 645 6.28 -5.01 -27.99
CA GLY A 645 6.78 -4.41 -26.76
C GLY A 645 5.79 -3.49 -26.06
N TYR A 646 4.53 -3.43 -26.49
CA TYR A 646 3.51 -2.61 -25.84
C TYR A 646 2.98 -3.30 -24.58
N ILE A 647 2.63 -2.47 -23.58
CA ILE A 647 2.17 -2.92 -22.27
C ILE A 647 0.86 -2.18 -21.94
N SER A 648 -0.03 -2.82 -21.19
CA SER A 648 -1.19 -2.18 -20.58
C SER A 648 -0.98 -1.92 -19.10
N ALA A 649 -1.72 -0.94 -18.59
CA ALA A 649 -1.90 -0.69 -17.16
C ALA A 649 -3.39 -0.59 -16.86
N PHE A 650 -3.76 -0.57 -15.58
CA PHE A 650 -5.16 -0.55 -15.17
C PHE A 650 -5.35 0.20 -13.86
N PHE A 651 -6.54 0.74 -13.67
CA PHE A 651 -6.94 1.35 -12.41
C PHE A 651 -6.95 0.30 -11.30
N ASN A 652 -6.32 0.61 -10.18
CA ASN A 652 -6.31 -0.27 -9.01
C ASN A 652 -7.63 -0.13 -8.22
N GLY A 653 -8.71 -0.59 -8.79
CA GLY A 653 -10.04 -0.57 -8.18
C GLY A 653 -11.07 -1.11 -9.14
N ILE A 654 -12.22 -1.51 -8.61
CA ILE A 654 -13.36 -1.95 -9.39
C ILE A 654 -14.26 -0.75 -9.62
N SER A 655 -14.46 -0.35 -10.88
CA SER A 655 -15.30 0.81 -11.26
C SER A 655 -16.40 0.44 -12.26
N THR A 656 -16.31 -0.74 -12.84
CA THR A 656 -17.29 -1.28 -13.77
C THR A 656 -17.43 -2.79 -13.59
N THR A 657 -18.58 -3.35 -13.90
CA THR A 657 -18.85 -4.79 -13.88
C THR A 657 -19.43 -5.25 -15.22
N HIS A 658 -19.10 -6.47 -15.60
CA HIS A 658 -19.70 -7.11 -16.76
C HIS A 658 -21.10 -7.61 -16.41
N ILE A 659 -22.11 -7.20 -17.15
CA ILE A 659 -23.52 -7.54 -16.94
C ILE A 659 -24.08 -8.50 -17.99
N GLY A 660 -23.27 -8.83 -19.01
CA GLY A 660 -23.56 -9.85 -20.02
C GLY A 660 -23.32 -11.26 -19.48
N LYS A 661 -23.79 -12.27 -20.24
CA LYS A 661 -23.48 -13.66 -19.99
C LYS A 661 -22.11 -14.01 -20.58
N LEU A 662 -21.33 -14.76 -19.82
CA LEU A 662 -20.03 -15.29 -20.29
C LEU A 662 -20.21 -16.31 -21.41
N THR A 663 -19.15 -16.43 -22.24
CA THR A 663 -19.04 -17.51 -23.24
C THR A 663 -19.05 -18.89 -22.63
N SER A 664 -18.60 -19.02 -21.37
CA SER A 664 -18.63 -20.27 -20.60
C SER A 664 -20.01 -20.63 -20.04
N ASP A 665 -20.95 -19.66 -19.98
CA ASP A 665 -22.31 -19.93 -19.54
C ASP A 665 -23.13 -20.54 -20.69
N LYS A 666 -23.23 -21.84 -20.69
CA LYS A 666 -23.98 -22.63 -21.68
C LYS A 666 -25.50 -22.59 -21.46
N THR A 667 -25.98 -21.98 -20.38
CA THR A 667 -27.39 -21.87 -20.04
C THR A 667 -27.98 -20.56 -20.57
N GLY A 668 -28.55 -20.61 -21.80
CA GLY A 668 -29.26 -19.48 -22.41
C GLY A 668 -28.54 -18.82 -23.59
N THR A 669 -29.20 -17.83 -24.22
CA THR A 669 -28.65 -17.07 -25.36
C THR A 669 -27.53 -16.14 -24.92
N ASN A 670 -26.29 -16.42 -25.30
CA ASN A 670 -25.16 -15.48 -25.17
C ASN A 670 -25.00 -14.64 -26.46
N ALA A 671 -24.13 -13.62 -26.44
CA ALA A 671 -23.89 -12.74 -27.59
C ALA A 671 -23.46 -13.48 -28.85
N TYR A 672 -22.79 -14.62 -28.74
CA TYR A 672 -22.27 -15.41 -29.85
C TYR A 672 -23.35 -16.24 -30.56
N THR A 673 -24.42 -16.59 -29.85
CA THR A 673 -25.54 -17.38 -30.43
C THR A 673 -26.64 -16.47 -31.01
N LEU A 674 -26.69 -15.18 -30.66
CA LEU A 674 -27.73 -14.25 -31.11
C LEU A 674 -27.70 -13.98 -32.63
N ASN A 675 -26.54 -14.10 -33.27
CA ASN A 675 -26.37 -13.87 -34.72
C ASN A 675 -26.27 -15.14 -35.54
N GLU A 676 -26.51 -16.31 -34.95
CA GLU A 676 -26.40 -17.59 -35.65
C GLU A 676 -25.01 -17.88 -36.27
N VAL A 677 -24.03 -17.05 -35.88
CA VAL A 677 -22.63 -17.23 -36.25
C VAL A 677 -21.92 -17.85 -35.05
N SER A 678 -21.73 -19.15 -35.02
CA SER A 678 -20.91 -19.79 -34.00
C SER A 678 -19.45 -19.36 -34.17
N GLN A 679 -18.93 -18.58 -33.24
CA GLN A 679 -17.49 -18.31 -33.17
C GLN A 679 -16.68 -19.58 -32.74
N PHE A 680 -17.35 -20.59 -32.23
CA PHE A 680 -16.73 -21.77 -31.64
C PHE A 680 -16.88 -23.05 -32.47
N ASN A 681 -17.58 -23.02 -33.62
CA ASN A 681 -17.64 -24.12 -34.55
C ASN A 681 -16.56 -23.95 -35.60
N THR A 682 -15.36 -24.35 -35.30
CA THR A 682 -14.39 -24.78 -36.28
C THR A 682 -14.19 -26.27 -36.04
N SER A 683 -14.71 -27.06 -36.96
CA SER A 683 -14.35 -28.47 -37.18
C SER A 683 -12.83 -28.68 -37.16
#